data_ba798090ea188c515422cfca804081eb
#
_entry.id   ba798090ea188c515422cfca804081eb
#
_cell.length_a   1.000
_cell.length_b   1.000
_cell.length_c   1.000
_cell.angle_alpha   90.00
_cell.angle_beta   90.00
_cell.angle_gamma   90.00
#
_symmetry.space_group_name_H-M   'P 1'
#
loop_
_entity.id
_entity.type
_entity.pdbx_description
1 polymer ?
#
loop_
_entity_poly.entity_id
_entity_poly.type
_entity_poly.pdbx_seq_one_letter_code
_entity_poly.pdbx_strand_id
1 'polypeptide(L)'
;MPKNTHTKLSKIHQQLHKYIQRIFKLGNNRQLKPISLMLMGLAVIFLAFSLDITTETSVTGVAASTYKTSWIGNSFGGGKKWVQNNIEAMYVAPDGTVYTNSHWDEAGREAGIYKDGNVIGAVEETHGWSRTGGKAVTANSKYIYIALAQGSIGKTKDDYPPEGITWYTVRRYNLSGKPAPFNGGRGWDKSMLIISNQSEVTGLAIAGNELYVSDSATNKIRVYNSETMQELRSFSVVRPGAIAIDKQANLWVIHNQNKISHYSPTGKLLASQITNIPKPTAIAIDHQGRLLVADNSQRQQVLIYNIKNQPVQVGTFGMKGGVYAGTPGEVQPLKLYGITGVGADSSGNIYVNSNGFNNSGTDLRKFSASGKPIWQLHGLLFVDNADADPNTDGLEVFTKQEHYLIDYNQPAGKQWTYKAYTLNPFKYPQDPRLHTSPDATFVRRIQGKRFLFVTNMYASFMQIYRFDSAKDGKIAIPAGMFAGTNGGGEKSVSGTWPPYQPNKGEWIWGDRNGNGKFDQGEYDQSEDYPYLGGWWVDSKGDIWKTLRTQDGIGIRHYPLQGLDKYGNPIYSYSSMEKQKTPSMITDVRRIEYFPETDTMYLSGFTVDHPAIGDDAGVVGSEILRFDNWRKGNNPTLRWRVVVPHDTTGKREVSTAAMSVAGDYVFAVKMKTAEVYVYNAKTGATVKTLKPGAEVAGESGWIDIPQGIRAFRRSNGEYVVFVEEDWKGKVIMYRFKS
;
A
#
# COMPACT_ATOMS: atom_id res chain seq x y z
N MET A 1 -44.92 -15.33 22.02
CA MET A 1 -45.72 -14.16 21.57
C MET A 1 -44.87 -13.36 20.61
N PRO A 2 -45.26 -13.23 19.35
CA PRO A 2 -45.41 -11.93 18.75
C PRO A 2 -46.62 -11.90 17.80
N LYS A 3 -47.68 -11.20 18.19
CA LYS A 3 -48.87 -10.96 17.34
C LYS A 3 -48.93 -9.54 16.74
N ASN A 4 -47.89 -8.71 16.86
CA ASN A 4 -47.97 -7.29 16.51
C ASN A 4 -47.24 -6.89 15.19
N THR A 5 -46.57 -7.79 14.51
CA THR A 5 -45.83 -7.47 13.27
C THR A 5 -46.70 -7.60 12.01
N HIS A 6 -47.63 -8.55 11.97
CA HIS A 6 -48.53 -8.74 10.81
C HIS A 6 -49.53 -7.60 10.60
N THR A 7 -49.97 -6.92 11.67
CA THR A 7 -50.94 -5.82 11.59
C THR A 7 -50.31 -4.50 11.10
N LYS A 8 -49.01 -4.29 11.33
CA LYS A 8 -48.29 -3.11 10.82
C LYS A 8 -47.98 -3.24 9.32
N LEU A 9 -47.60 -4.41 8.84
CA LEU A 9 -47.32 -4.67 7.42
C LEU A 9 -48.59 -4.52 6.55
N SER A 10 -49.73 -5.00 7.02
CA SER A 10 -51.01 -4.86 6.33
C SER A 10 -51.46 -3.39 6.18
N LYS A 11 -51.22 -2.57 7.19
CA LYS A 11 -51.54 -1.14 7.14
C LYS A 11 -50.62 -0.36 6.19
N ILE A 12 -49.33 -0.72 6.14
CA ILE A 12 -48.35 -0.13 5.19
C ILE A 12 -48.72 -0.52 3.75
N HIS A 13 -49.10 -1.77 3.51
CA HIS A 13 -49.53 -2.23 2.19
C HIS A 13 -50.80 -1.49 1.69
N GLN A 14 -51.77 -1.26 2.55
CA GLN A 14 -52.99 -0.50 2.20
C GLN A 14 -52.68 0.99 1.94
N GLN A 15 -51.77 1.59 2.67
CA GLN A 15 -51.34 2.95 2.42
C GLN A 15 -50.54 3.08 1.11
N LEU A 16 -49.68 2.15 0.82
CA LEU A 16 -48.92 2.10 -0.45
C LEU A 16 -49.86 1.94 -1.66
N HIS A 17 -50.83 1.07 -1.55
CA HIS A 17 -51.83 0.87 -2.62
C HIS A 17 -52.64 2.13 -2.91
N LYS A 18 -53.06 2.86 -1.89
CA LYS A 18 -53.73 4.16 -2.04
C LYS A 18 -52.79 5.26 -2.63
N TYR A 19 -51.50 5.19 -2.34
CA TYR A 19 -50.51 6.10 -2.90
C TYR A 19 -50.28 5.86 -4.38
N ILE A 20 -50.16 4.59 -4.78
CA ILE A 20 -50.01 4.15 -6.17
C ILE A 20 -51.24 4.54 -7.01
N GLN A 21 -52.47 4.35 -6.48
CA GLN A 21 -53.69 4.77 -7.16
C GLN A 21 -53.78 6.29 -7.34
N ARG A 22 -53.22 7.08 -6.42
CA ARG A 22 -53.13 8.55 -6.56
C ARG A 22 -52.11 8.95 -7.65
N ILE A 23 -51.02 8.27 -7.78
CA ILE A 23 -49.99 8.50 -8.84
C ILE A 23 -50.58 8.17 -10.21
N PHE A 24 -51.36 7.06 -10.35
CA PHE A 24 -52.03 6.71 -11.59
C PHE A 24 -53.08 7.75 -12.02
N LYS A 25 -53.76 8.40 -11.07
CA LYS A 25 -54.70 9.51 -11.39
C LYS A 25 -53.98 10.78 -11.85
N LEU A 26 -52.76 11.02 -11.41
CA LEU A 26 -51.95 12.17 -11.83
C LEU A 26 -51.29 11.94 -13.21
N GLY A 27 -51.03 10.68 -13.61
CA GLY A 27 -50.43 10.33 -14.89
C GLY A 27 -51.31 10.58 -16.14
N ASN A 28 -52.60 10.87 -15.96
CA ASN A 28 -53.48 11.20 -17.05
C ASN A 28 -53.45 12.69 -17.46
N ASN A 29 -52.67 13.53 -16.80
CA ASN A 29 -52.47 14.92 -17.13
C ASN A 29 -51.20 15.12 -17.97
N ARG A 30 -51.34 15.53 -19.24
CA ARG A 30 -50.24 15.63 -20.20
C ARG A 30 -49.03 16.49 -19.75
N GLN A 31 -49.24 17.44 -18.84
CA GLN A 31 -48.17 18.30 -18.34
C GLN A 31 -47.33 17.70 -17.21
N LEU A 32 -47.74 16.58 -16.61
CA LEU A 32 -47.06 15.96 -15.46
C LEU A 32 -46.43 14.60 -15.78
N LYS A 33 -46.43 14.16 -17.03
CA LYS A 33 -45.82 12.89 -17.47
C LYS A 33 -44.39 12.65 -17.03
N PRO A 34 -43.44 13.62 -17.10
CA PRO A 34 -42.05 13.36 -16.69
C PRO A 34 -41.92 13.14 -15.18
N ILE A 35 -42.74 13.82 -14.37
CA ILE A 35 -42.72 13.68 -12.90
C ILE A 35 -43.32 12.32 -12.48
N SER A 36 -44.38 11.89 -13.16
CA SER A 36 -45.02 10.58 -12.92
C SER A 36 -44.08 9.41 -13.29
N LEU A 37 -43.30 9.52 -14.37
CA LEU A 37 -42.29 8.53 -14.77
C LEU A 37 -41.12 8.47 -13.79
N MET A 38 -40.69 9.57 -13.24
CA MET A 38 -39.63 9.63 -12.24
C MET A 38 -40.07 9.03 -10.89
N LEU A 39 -41.31 9.27 -10.49
CA LEU A 39 -41.91 8.67 -9.28
C LEU A 39 -42.21 7.16 -9.46
N MET A 40 -42.55 6.70 -10.66
CA MET A 40 -42.64 5.26 -10.97
C MET A 40 -41.28 4.58 -10.94
N GLY A 41 -40.20 5.23 -11.45
CA GLY A 41 -38.83 4.73 -11.35
C GLY A 41 -38.38 4.56 -9.89
N LEU A 42 -38.66 5.53 -9.05
CA LEU A 42 -38.35 5.45 -7.60
C LEU A 42 -39.18 4.38 -6.87
N ALA A 43 -40.46 4.19 -7.23
CA ALA A 43 -41.30 3.15 -6.65
C ALA A 43 -40.86 1.74 -7.06
N VAL A 44 -40.38 1.54 -8.30
CA VAL A 44 -39.83 0.27 -8.79
C VAL A 44 -38.49 -0.04 -8.12
N ILE A 45 -37.64 0.96 -7.89
CA ILE A 45 -36.39 0.80 -7.16
C ILE A 45 -36.67 0.43 -5.69
N PHE A 46 -37.67 1.03 -5.04
CA PHE A 46 -38.06 0.66 -3.67
C PHE A 46 -38.71 -0.73 -3.59
N LEU A 47 -39.43 -1.19 -4.62
CA LEU A 47 -39.94 -2.56 -4.67
C LEU A 47 -38.82 -3.59 -4.94
N ALA A 48 -37.83 -3.27 -5.74
CA ALA A 48 -36.66 -4.13 -5.96
C ALA A 48 -35.86 -4.31 -4.66
N PHE A 49 -35.67 -3.25 -3.88
CA PHE A 49 -35.00 -3.34 -2.56
C PHE A 49 -35.83 -4.09 -1.50
N SER A 50 -37.16 -4.19 -1.64
CA SER A 50 -38.00 -4.91 -0.68
C SER A 50 -38.26 -6.36 -1.05
N LEU A 51 -37.95 -6.82 -2.27
CA LEU A 51 -38.10 -8.20 -2.72
C LEU A 51 -36.83 -9.06 -2.51
N ASP A 52 -35.68 -8.45 -2.23
CA ASP A 52 -34.45 -9.17 -1.89
C ASP A 52 -34.39 -9.66 -0.41
N ILE A 53 -35.45 -9.46 0.38
CA ILE A 53 -35.47 -9.81 1.80
C ILE A 53 -36.17 -11.16 2.11
N THR A 54 -36.71 -11.87 1.12
CA THR A 54 -37.44 -13.11 1.43
C THR A 54 -37.16 -14.22 0.45
N THR A 55 -36.00 -14.87 0.56
CA THR A 55 -35.83 -16.32 0.39
C THR A 55 -34.52 -16.77 1.03
N GLU A 56 -34.40 -16.65 2.35
CA GLU A 56 -33.51 -17.53 3.09
C GLU A 56 -34.32 -18.77 3.49
N THR A 57 -34.11 -19.86 2.78
CA THR A 57 -34.47 -21.20 3.25
C THR A 57 -33.67 -21.49 4.51
N SER A 58 -34.35 -21.59 5.64
CA SER A 58 -33.79 -22.01 6.91
C SER A 58 -33.19 -23.42 6.78
N VAL A 59 -31.87 -23.47 6.68
CA VAL A 59 -31.11 -24.67 7.02
C VAL A 59 -30.93 -24.68 8.53
N THR A 60 -31.54 -25.67 9.15
CA THR A 60 -31.52 -25.90 10.60
C THR A 60 -30.10 -26.11 11.11
N GLY A 61 -29.66 -25.27 12.05
CA GLY A 61 -28.88 -25.66 13.21
C GLY A 61 -27.42 -26.07 13.01
N VAL A 62 -26.57 -25.19 12.51
CA VAL A 62 -25.17 -25.13 12.97
C VAL A 62 -25.02 -23.80 13.69
N ALA A 63 -24.64 -23.83 14.98
CA ALA A 63 -24.33 -22.61 15.72
C ALA A 63 -23.31 -21.81 14.91
N ALA A 64 -23.68 -20.60 14.50
CA ALA A 64 -22.79 -19.72 13.77
C ALA A 64 -21.53 -19.51 14.63
N SER A 65 -20.43 -20.18 14.30
CA SER A 65 -19.18 -20.01 15.02
C SER A 65 -18.79 -18.54 14.89
N THR A 66 -18.83 -17.82 16.00
CA THR A 66 -18.50 -16.40 16.08
C THR A 66 -17.03 -16.21 15.70
N TYR A 67 -16.77 -15.42 14.68
CA TYR A 67 -15.43 -14.96 14.37
C TYR A 67 -15.28 -13.49 14.77
N LYS A 68 -14.04 -13.06 14.91
CA LYS A 68 -13.65 -11.67 15.22
C LYS A 68 -12.89 -11.09 14.05
N THR A 69 -13.04 -9.80 13.84
CA THR A 69 -12.24 -9.04 12.87
C THR A 69 -11.37 -8.02 13.58
N SER A 70 -10.21 -7.75 13.01
CA SER A 70 -9.26 -6.74 13.43
C SER A 70 -8.40 -6.35 12.22
N TRP A 71 -7.36 -5.54 12.42
CA TRP A 71 -6.42 -5.17 11.35
C TRP A 71 -5.06 -4.78 11.90
N ILE A 72 -4.04 -4.84 11.04
CA ILE A 72 -2.69 -4.30 11.23
C ILE A 72 -2.56 -3.04 10.38
N GLY A 73 -1.84 -2.04 10.87
CA GLY A 73 -1.68 -0.75 10.20
C GLY A 73 -2.90 0.12 10.34
N ASN A 74 -2.80 1.35 9.89
CA ASN A 74 -3.84 2.37 9.92
C ASN A 74 -4.52 2.52 11.28
N SER A 75 -3.98 3.35 12.14
CA SER A 75 -4.18 3.39 13.61
C SER A 75 -5.58 3.79 14.10
N PHE A 76 -6.53 4.04 13.22
CA PHE A 76 -7.93 4.30 13.60
C PHE A 76 -8.87 3.39 12.85
N GLY A 77 -9.89 2.94 13.57
CA GLY A 77 -10.93 2.09 13.02
C GLY A 77 -11.89 2.85 12.11
N GLY A 78 -12.73 2.09 11.45
CA GLY A 78 -13.83 2.60 10.65
C GLY A 78 -13.43 3.08 9.26
N GLY A 79 -14.35 2.97 8.32
CA GLY A 79 -14.10 3.09 6.91
C GLY A 79 -13.85 4.44 6.32
N LYS A 80 -14.01 5.48 7.10
CA LYS A 80 -13.86 6.85 6.58
C LYS A 80 -12.64 7.60 7.10
N LYS A 81 -11.87 6.96 7.98
CA LYS A 81 -10.70 7.60 8.61
C LYS A 81 -9.50 6.68 8.50
N TRP A 82 -8.53 7.04 7.69
CA TRP A 82 -7.27 6.32 7.53
C TRP A 82 -6.13 7.28 7.20
N VAL A 83 -4.90 6.88 7.50
CA VAL A 83 -3.68 7.58 7.12
C VAL A 83 -3.39 7.28 5.65
N GLN A 84 -2.89 8.27 4.91
CA GLN A 84 -2.36 8.06 3.55
C GLN A 84 -1.35 6.92 3.53
N ASN A 85 -1.31 6.18 2.43
CA ASN A 85 -0.32 5.13 2.20
C ASN A 85 1.11 5.68 2.22
N ASN A 86 1.29 6.93 1.77
CA ASN A 86 2.58 7.58 1.62
C ASN A 86 2.41 9.09 1.83
N ILE A 87 3.31 9.75 2.58
CA ILE A 87 3.34 11.22 2.74
C ILE A 87 4.69 11.73 2.24
N GLU A 88 4.70 12.41 1.10
CA GLU A 88 5.93 12.93 0.49
C GLU A 88 6.20 14.39 0.85
N ALA A 89 5.17 15.13 1.21
CA ALA A 89 5.28 16.51 1.67
C ALA A 89 4.33 16.79 2.85
N MET A 90 4.75 17.65 3.75
CA MET A 90 4.01 18.01 4.94
C MET A 90 4.17 19.49 5.27
N TYR A 91 3.08 20.15 5.63
CA TYR A 91 3.03 21.47 6.23
C TYR A 91 2.28 21.40 7.56
N VAL A 92 2.86 21.98 8.61
CA VAL A 92 2.25 22.07 9.94
C VAL A 92 1.82 23.51 10.19
N ALA A 93 0.55 23.75 10.36
CA ALA A 93 -0.01 25.06 10.70
C ALA A 93 0.29 25.42 12.17
N PRO A 94 0.28 26.73 12.55
CA PRO A 94 0.54 27.17 13.91
C PRO A 94 -0.34 26.52 14.98
N ASP A 95 -1.58 26.13 14.64
CA ASP A 95 -2.54 25.47 15.53
C ASP A 95 -2.36 23.95 15.62
N GLY A 96 -1.31 23.40 15.00
CA GLY A 96 -0.98 21.98 14.98
C GLY A 96 -1.76 21.16 13.95
N THR A 97 -2.53 21.78 13.05
CA THR A 97 -3.13 21.09 11.90
C THR A 97 -2.02 20.72 10.89
N VAL A 98 -2.01 19.45 10.45
CA VAL A 98 -1.04 18.92 9.50
C VAL A 98 -1.71 18.72 8.15
N TYR A 99 -1.19 19.36 7.13
CA TYR A 99 -1.56 19.18 5.73
C TYR A 99 -0.48 18.37 5.02
N THR A 100 -0.86 17.41 4.20
CA THR A 100 0.06 16.48 3.56
C THR A 100 -0.22 16.37 2.06
N ASN A 101 0.76 15.88 1.30
CA ASN A 101 0.59 15.54 -0.10
C ASN A 101 1.48 14.35 -0.47
N SER A 102 1.04 13.55 -1.43
CA SER A 102 1.77 12.43 -2.02
C SER A 102 1.38 12.25 -3.48
N HIS A 103 2.16 11.50 -4.25
CA HIS A 103 1.83 11.23 -5.64
C HIS A 103 0.60 10.35 -5.80
N TRP A 104 0.45 9.36 -4.94
CA TRP A 104 -0.59 8.35 -5.08
C TRP A 104 -1.10 7.87 -3.73
N ASP A 105 -2.41 7.71 -3.64
CA ASP A 105 -3.10 7.01 -2.57
C ASP A 105 -4.29 6.28 -3.19
N GLU A 106 -4.37 4.97 -3.04
CA GLU A 106 -5.37 4.15 -3.73
C GLU A 106 -6.81 4.53 -3.37
N ALA A 107 -7.03 5.03 -2.16
CA ALA A 107 -8.33 5.53 -1.75
C ALA A 107 -8.64 6.96 -2.22
N GLY A 108 -7.80 7.55 -3.07
CA GLY A 108 -7.99 8.90 -3.59
C GLY A 108 -7.71 9.99 -2.57
N ARG A 109 -6.76 9.75 -1.67
CA ARG A 109 -6.42 10.67 -0.59
C ARG A 109 -4.97 11.14 -0.71
N GLU A 110 -4.57 11.64 -1.87
CA GLU A 110 -3.22 12.17 -2.11
C GLU A 110 -2.88 13.35 -1.19
N ALA A 111 -3.88 14.07 -0.69
CA ALA A 111 -3.67 15.15 0.27
C ALA A 111 -4.60 15.02 1.48
N GLY A 112 -4.03 14.75 2.64
CA GLY A 112 -4.72 14.54 3.91
C GLY A 112 -4.64 15.74 4.83
N ILE A 113 -5.58 15.80 5.79
CA ILE A 113 -5.64 16.82 6.86
C ILE A 113 -5.75 16.10 8.20
N TYR A 114 -4.76 16.33 9.08
CA TYR A 114 -4.65 15.63 10.36
C TYR A 114 -4.58 16.62 11.52
N LYS A 115 -5.16 16.26 12.67
CA LYS A 115 -5.07 17.03 13.91
C LYS A 115 -5.26 16.12 15.11
N ASP A 116 -4.47 16.33 16.16
CA ASP A 116 -4.55 15.62 17.45
C ASP A 116 -4.62 14.09 17.33
N GLY A 117 -3.79 13.52 16.42
CA GLY A 117 -3.73 12.09 16.16
C GLY A 117 -4.94 11.53 15.42
N ASN A 118 -5.70 12.38 14.73
CA ASN A 118 -6.85 11.98 13.92
C ASN A 118 -6.76 12.52 12.50
N VAL A 119 -7.38 11.79 11.57
CA VAL A 119 -7.71 12.32 10.24
C VAL A 119 -8.97 13.16 10.39
N ILE A 120 -8.89 14.44 10.10
CA ILE A 120 -10.02 15.35 10.14
C ILE A 120 -10.60 15.68 8.76
N GLY A 121 -9.86 15.37 7.69
CA GLY A 121 -10.30 15.56 6.30
C GLY A 121 -9.27 15.12 5.28
N ALA A 122 -9.61 15.33 4.02
CA ALA A 122 -8.73 15.25 2.86
C ALA A 122 -9.19 16.30 1.85
N VAL A 123 -8.33 16.68 0.90
CA VAL A 123 -8.76 17.49 -0.23
C VAL A 123 -9.42 16.61 -1.28
N GLU A 124 -10.43 17.14 -1.95
CA GLU A 124 -11.20 16.42 -2.96
C GLU A 124 -10.50 16.48 -4.34
N GLU A 125 -10.89 15.58 -5.26
CA GLU A 125 -10.52 15.65 -6.66
C GLU A 125 -9.00 15.60 -6.94
N THR A 126 -8.28 14.80 -6.16
CA THR A 126 -6.83 14.57 -6.35
C THR A 126 -6.52 13.28 -7.11
N HIS A 127 -7.49 12.35 -7.21
CA HIS A 127 -7.33 11.01 -7.75
C HIS A 127 -8.19 10.78 -9.00
N GLY A 128 -7.80 9.82 -9.84
CA GLY A 128 -8.53 9.48 -11.04
C GLY A 128 -8.41 10.53 -12.16
N TRP A 129 -8.98 10.26 -13.32
CA TRP A 129 -8.93 11.16 -14.49
C TRP A 129 -7.51 11.60 -14.85
N SER A 130 -6.53 10.67 -14.80
CA SER A 130 -5.10 10.93 -15.00
C SER A 130 -4.51 11.98 -14.04
N ARG A 131 -5.01 12.08 -12.81
CA ARG A 131 -4.47 12.93 -11.76
C ARG A 131 -3.60 12.14 -10.82
N THR A 132 -2.55 12.78 -10.34
CA THR A 132 -1.74 12.36 -9.21
C THR A 132 -1.42 13.58 -8.35
N GLY A 133 -1.22 13.38 -7.05
CA GLY A 133 -0.75 14.47 -6.19
C GLY A 133 0.68 14.89 -6.51
N GLY A 134 1.47 15.21 -5.51
CA GLY A 134 2.85 15.66 -5.72
C GLY A 134 3.61 15.93 -4.42
N LYS A 135 4.77 16.55 -4.52
CA LYS A 135 5.76 16.71 -3.44
C LYS A 135 5.73 18.06 -2.72
N ALA A 136 4.63 18.81 -2.80
CA ALA A 136 4.56 20.08 -2.10
C ALA A 136 3.15 20.38 -1.59
N VAL A 137 3.09 20.98 -0.41
CA VAL A 137 1.85 21.44 0.22
C VAL A 137 2.15 22.64 1.12
N THR A 138 1.23 23.60 1.17
CA THR A 138 1.22 24.69 2.14
C THR A 138 -0.21 25.17 2.37
N ALA A 139 -0.45 25.92 3.44
CA ALA A 139 -1.76 26.50 3.71
C ALA A 139 -1.62 27.87 4.41
N ASN A 140 -2.65 28.67 4.28
CA ASN A 140 -2.86 29.89 5.08
C ASN A 140 -4.21 29.80 5.83
N SER A 141 -4.67 30.90 6.40
CA SER A 141 -5.96 30.95 7.12
C SER A 141 -7.20 30.77 6.26
N LYS A 142 -7.08 30.73 4.93
CA LYS A 142 -8.20 30.64 3.99
C LYS A 142 -8.12 29.44 3.06
N TYR A 143 -6.92 29.08 2.60
CA TYR A 143 -6.73 28.12 1.53
C TYR A 143 -5.61 27.12 1.82
N ILE A 144 -5.75 25.93 1.22
CA ILE A 144 -4.74 24.91 1.08
C ILE A 144 -4.25 24.94 -0.37
N TYR A 145 -2.93 24.84 -0.58
CA TYR A 145 -2.30 24.76 -1.90
C TYR A 145 -1.48 23.50 -1.97
N ILE A 146 -1.72 22.68 -2.98
CA ILE A 146 -0.99 21.45 -3.22
C ILE A 146 -0.38 21.42 -4.62
N ALA A 147 0.77 20.78 -4.74
CA ALA A 147 1.26 20.32 -6.04
C ALA A 147 0.40 19.16 -6.54
N LEU A 148 0.02 19.19 -7.81
CA LEU A 148 -0.77 18.14 -8.45
C LEU A 148 -0.34 18.02 -9.92
N ALA A 149 -0.24 16.78 -10.41
CA ALA A 149 -0.06 16.50 -11.82
C ALA A 149 -1.39 16.10 -12.47
N GLN A 150 -1.69 16.69 -13.63
CA GLN A 150 -2.86 16.39 -14.45
C GLN A 150 -2.40 15.87 -15.81
N GLY A 151 -2.62 14.59 -16.06
CA GLY A 151 -2.38 13.97 -17.36
C GLY A 151 -3.54 14.13 -18.32
N SER A 152 -3.31 13.79 -19.59
CA SER A 152 -4.34 13.72 -20.62
C SER A 152 -5.37 12.63 -20.30
N ILE A 153 -6.62 12.87 -20.71
CA ILE A 153 -7.72 11.87 -20.63
C ILE A 153 -8.15 11.35 -22.00
N GLY A 154 -7.29 11.49 -23.02
CA GLY A 154 -7.58 11.00 -24.39
C GLY A 154 -8.59 11.83 -25.20
N LYS A 155 -9.09 12.95 -24.66
CA LYS A 155 -9.94 13.91 -25.38
C LYS A 155 -9.44 15.32 -25.08
N THR A 156 -9.13 16.06 -26.12
CA THR A 156 -8.81 17.49 -26.01
C THR A 156 -10.05 18.25 -25.56
N LYS A 157 -10.06 18.64 -24.30
CA LYS A 157 -10.96 19.64 -23.76
C LYS A 157 -10.10 20.77 -23.22
N ASP A 158 -10.60 22.00 -23.22
CA ASP A 158 -9.89 23.16 -22.65
C ASP A 158 -9.48 22.97 -21.18
N ASP A 159 -10.11 22.04 -20.50
CA ASP A 159 -9.91 21.73 -19.07
C ASP A 159 -8.84 20.66 -18.80
N TYR A 160 -8.28 20.03 -19.83
CA TYR A 160 -7.27 18.96 -19.70
C TYR A 160 -6.10 19.19 -20.67
N PRO A 161 -4.89 18.67 -20.36
CA PRO A 161 -3.76 18.75 -21.27
C PRO A 161 -4.01 17.94 -22.55
N PRO A 162 -3.36 18.31 -23.67
CA PRO A 162 -3.32 17.51 -24.87
C PRO A 162 -2.77 16.10 -24.61
N GLU A 163 -3.04 15.16 -25.51
CA GLU A 163 -2.51 13.81 -25.45
C GLU A 163 -0.97 13.80 -25.34
N GLY A 164 -0.45 12.95 -24.42
CA GLY A 164 0.98 12.85 -24.13
C GLY A 164 1.58 14.00 -23.31
N ILE A 165 0.78 15.01 -22.94
CA ILE A 165 1.22 16.13 -22.10
C ILE A 165 0.70 15.95 -20.67
N THR A 166 1.53 16.28 -19.70
CA THR A 166 1.14 16.42 -18.28
C THR A 166 1.28 17.87 -17.87
N TRP A 167 0.26 18.42 -17.23
CA TRP A 167 0.35 19.70 -16.54
C TRP A 167 0.79 19.48 -15.11
N TYR A 168 1.89 20.07 -14.71
CA TYR A 168 2.32 20.18 -13.32
C TYR A 168 1.80 21.49 -12.76
N THR A 169 0.95 21.38 -11.73
CA THR A 169 0.09 22.49 -11.29
C THR A 169 0.24 22.78 -9.81
N VAL A 170 -0.17 23.97 -9.39
CA VAL A 170 -0.61 24.26 -8.02
C VAL A 170 -2.13 24.32 -8.02
N ARG A 171 -2.76 23.50 -7.19
CA ARG A 171 -4.20 23.50 -7.04
C ARG A 171 -4.59 24.09 -5.69
N ARG A 172 -5.63 24.96 -5.70
CA ARG A 172 -6.10 25.66 -4.52
C ARG A 172 -7.41 25.08 -4.01
N TYR A 173 -7.48 24.92 -2.68
CA TYR A 173 -8.67 24.43 -1.96
C TYR A 173 -9.01 25.35 -0.80
N ASN A 174 -10.28 25.35 -0.38
CA ASN A 174 -10.64 25.92 0.91
C ASN A 174 -10.20 25.00 2.07
N LEU A 175 -10.28 25.45 3.31
CA LEU A 175 -9.84 24.67 4.46
C LEU A 175 -10.68 23.40 4.74
N SER A 176 -11.85 23.26 4.11
CA SER A 176 -12.64 22.03 4.17
C SER A 176 -12.23 21.00 3.10
N GLY A 177 -11.21 21.29 2.28
CA GLY A 177 -10.69 20.42 1.25
C GLY A 177 -11.43 20.49 -0.10
N LYS A 178 -12.37 21.40 -0.28
CA LYS A 178 -13.08 21.57 -1.57
C LYS A 178 -12.29 22.46 -2.52
N PRO A 179 -12.26 22.18 -3.84
CA PRO A 179 -11.66 23.05 -4.83
C PRO A 179 -12.11 24.49 -4.68
N ALA A 180 -11.17 25.44 -4.72
CA ALA A 180 -11.42 26.87 -4.60
C ALA A 180 -11.06 27.58 -5.92
N PRO A 181 -12.03 27.88 -6.80
CA PRO A 181 -11.79 28.46 -8.09
C PRO A 181 -11.21 29.90 -8.02
N PHE A 182 -10.49 30.30 -9.05
CA PHE A 182 -9.97 31.66 -9.23
C PHE A 182 -10.03 32.10 -10.69
N ASN A 183 -9.96 33.39 -10.94
CA ASN A 183 -9.99 33.92 -12.30
C ASN A 183 -8.71 33.49 -13.07
N GLY A 184 -8.89 32.90 -14.26
CA GLY A 184 -7.80 32.31 -15.05
C GLY A 184 -7.39 30.90 -14.61
N GLY A 185 -8.06 30.32 -13.60
CA GLY A 185 -7.85 28.93 -13.19
C GLY A 185 -8.20 27.94 -14.31
N ARG A 186 -7.45 26.82 -14.37
CA ARG A 186 -7.65 25.73 -15.33
C ARG A 186 -8.31 24.54 -14.64
N GLY A 187 -8.65 23.55 -15.47
CA GLY A 187 -9.44 22.40 -15.01
C GLY A 187 -10.93 22.71 -14.98
N TRP A 188 -11.76 21.67 -14.95
CA TRP A 188 -13.22 21.78 -14.95
C TRP A 188 -13.78 22.63 -13.79
N ASP A 189 -13.08 22.67 -12.67
CA ASP A 189 -13.46 23.42 -11.47
C ASP A 189 -12.72 24.76 -11.31
N LYS A 190 -11.89 25.14 -12.29
CA LYS A 190 -11.12 26.40 -12.34
C LYS A 190 -10.23 26.64 -11.10
N SER A 191 -9.74 25.59 -10.47
CA SER A 191 -8.90 25.66 -9.25
C SER A 191 -7.43 25.37 -9.48
N MET A 192 -6.98 25.07 -10.72
CA MET A 192 -5.61 24.74 -11.08
C MET A 192 -4.86 25.91 -11.73
N LEU A 193 -3.64 26.16 -11.26
CA LEU A 193 -2.64 27.03 -11.88
C LEU A 193 -1.57 26.15 -12.52
N ILE A 194 -1.42 26.21 -13.85
CA ILE A 194 -0.37 25.48 -14.57
C ILE A 194 0.97 26.17 -14.33
N ILE A 195 1.95 25.43 -13.81
CA ILE A 195 3.32 25.89 -13.58
C ILE A 195 4.25 25.44 -14.71
N SER A 196 4.15 24.16 -15.10
CA SER A 196 5.04 23.55 -16.08
C SER A 196 4.34 22.39 -16.80
N ASN A 197 4.90 21.99 -17.94
CA ASN A 197 4.59 20.71 -18.61
C ASN A 197 5.83 19.79 -18.69
N GLN A 198 6.90 20.08 -17.94
CA GLN A 198 8.17 19.37 -18.01
C GLN A 198 8.54 18.66 -16.70
N SER A 199 8.28 19.27 -15.55
CA SER A 199 8.58 18.68 -14.25
C SER A 199 7.66 19.19 -13.15
N GLU A 200 7.57 18.42 -12.07
CA GLU A 200 6.70 18.68 -10.94
C GLU A 200 7.11 19.92 -10.11
N VAL A 201 6.12 20.46 -9.38
CA VAL A 201 6.32 21.49 -8.37
C VAL A 201 6.92 20.83 -7.12
N THR A 202 8.08 21.31 -6.70
CA THR A 202 8.92 20.68 -5.66
C THR A 202 8.93 21.42 -4.33
N GLY A 203 8.28 22.56 -4.22
CA GLY A 203 8.18 23.34 -2.98
C GLY A 203 7.08 24.38 -3.07
N LEU A 204 6.38 24.59 -1.95
CA LEU A 204 5.35 25.62 -1.76
C LEU A 204 5.55 26.27 -0.39
N ALA A 205 5.43 27.60 -0.33
CA ALA A 205 5.41 28.33 0.93
C ALA A 205 4.59 29.63 0.76
N ILE A 206 4.07 30.16 1.88
CA ILE A 206 3.28 31.41 1.88
C ILE A 206 3.87 32.39 2.90
N ALA A 207 4.01 33.66 2.48
CA ALA A 207 4.30 34.78 3.34
C ALA A 207 3.30 35.92 3.04
N GLY A 208 2.46 36.24 3.99
CA GLY A 208 1.38 37.21 3.78
C GLY A 208 0.46 36.77 2.64
N ASN A 209 0.35 37.62 1.61
CA ASN A 209 -0.44 37.33 0.41
C ASN A 209 0.40 36.78 -0.76
N GLU A 210 1.63 36.35 -0.53
CA GLU A 210 2.51 35.82 -1.56
C GLU A 210 2.70 34.32 -1.42
N LEU A 211 2.40 33.60 -2.51
CA LEU A 211 2.63 32.16 -2.67
C LEU A 211 3.91 31.95 -3.48
N TYR A 212 4.89 31.33 -2.87
CA TYR A 212 6.17 30.95 -3.50
C TYR A 212 6.10 29.53 -4.01
N VAL A 213 6.46 29.33 -5.27
CA VAL A 213 6.36 28.04 -5.98
C VAL A 213 7.73 27.69 -6.58
N SER A 214 8.26 26.55 -6.18
CA SER A 214 9.49 25.98 -6.76
C SER A 214 9.18 25.32 -8.09
N ASP A 215 9.60 25.99 -9.19
CA ASP A 215 9.55 25.50 -10.56
C ASP A 215 10.92 24.93 -10.96
N SER A 216 11.10 23.63 -10.75
CA SER A 216 12.37 22.96 -11.05
C SER A 216 12.65 22.83 -12.54
N ALA A 217 11.62 22.86 -13.40
CA ALA A 217 11.76 22.80 -14.86
C ALA A 217 12.52 24.01 -15.40
N THR A 218 12.19 25.21 -14.90
CA THR A 218 12.78 26.44 -15.38
C THR A 218 13.86 27.01 -14.45
N ASN A 219 14.21 26.29 -13.36
CA ASN A 219 15.16 26.75 -12.34
C ASN A 219 14.78 28.09 -11.73
N LYS A 220 13.51 28.22 -11.32
CA LYS A 220 12.96 29.46 -10.76
C LYS A 220 12.15 29.21 -9.51
N ILE A 221 12.08 30.22 -8.65
CA ILE A 221 10.96 30.41 -7.75
C ILE A 221 10.05 31.45 -8.37
N ARG A 222 8.78 31.07 -8.60
CA ARG A 222 7.72 31.95 -9.05
C ARG A 222 6.90 32.41 -7.86
N VAL A 223 6.51 33.66 -7.86
CA VAL A 223 5.75 34.28 -6.77
C VAL A 223 4.40 34.72 -7.31
N TYR A 224 3.35 34.24 -6.68
CA TYR A 224 1.98 34.54 -7.04
C TYR A 224 1.26 35.26 -5.91
N ASN A 225 0.28 36.09 -6.23
CA ASN A 225 -0.67 36.55 -5.26
C ASN A 225 -1.55 35.36 -4.82
N SER A 226 -1.60 35.05 -3.53
CA SER A 226 -2.30 33.87 -3.02
C SER A 226 -3.82 33.89 -3.20
N GLU A 227 -4.42 35.09 -3.29
CA GLU A 227 -5.87 35.25 -3.51
C GLU A 227 -6.23 35.20 -5.02
N THR A 228 -5.51 35.93 -5.86
CA THR A 228 -5.83 36.02 -7.28
C THR A 228 -5.14 34.95 -8.13
N MET A 229 -4.09 34.32 -7.61
CA MET A 229 -3.21 33.37 -8.29
C MET A 229 -2.51 33.97 -9.54
N GLN A 230 -2.39 35.30 -9.61
CA GLN A 230 -1.65 36.01 -10.64
C GLN A 230 -0.16 36.03 -10.30
N GLU A 231 0.71 35.77 -11.27
CA GLU A 231 2.17 35.87 -11.10
C GLU A 231 2.57 37.33 -10.86
N LEU A 232 3.29 37.55 -9.78
CA LEU A 232 3.82 38.87 -9.39
C LEU A 232 5.25 39.08 -9.92
N ARG A 233 6.08 38.03 -9.80
CA ARG A 233 7.48 38.01 -10.20
C ARG A 233 8.07 36.61 -10.18
N SER A 234 9.27 36.45 -10.69
CA SER A 234 10.06 35.23 -10.53
C SER A 234 11.56 35.58 -10.41
N PHE A 235 12.34 34.65 -9.83
CA PHE A 235 13.79 34.76 -9.74
C PHE A 235 14.46 33.40 -9.85
N SER A 236 15.74 33.38 -10.25
CA SER A 236 16.48 32.16 -10.55
C SER A 236 16.98 31.46 -9.29
N VAL A 237 16.70 30.16 -9.19
CA VAL A 237 17.26 29.24 -8.20
C VAL A 237 17.45 27.88 -8.88
N VAL A 238 18.68 27.35 -8.87
CA VAL A 238 18.99 26.09 -9.59
C VAL A 238 18.33 24.89 -8.89
N ARG A 239 17.46 24.18 -9.60
CA ARG A 239 16.72 23.03 -9.08
C ARG A 239 16.12 23.28 -7.67
N PRO A 240 15.21 24.25 -7.54
CA PRO A 240 14.61 24.58 -6.26
C PRO A 240 13.75 23.42 -5.75
N GLY A 241 13.75 23.20 -4.44
CA GLY A 241 12.96 22.19 -3.71
C GLY A 241 12.11 22.83 -2.63
N ALA A 242 12.05 22.20 -1.44
CA ALA A 242 11.28 22.69 -0.32
C ALA A 242 11.69 24.10 0.12
N ILE A 243 10.69 24.89 0.55
CA ILE A 243 10.82 26.28 0.98
C ILE A 243 10.29 26.41 2.41
N ALA A 244 11.02 27.13 3.25
CA ALA A 244 10.53 27.61 4.54
C ALA A 244 10.66 29.14 4.63
N ILE A 245 9.70 29.81 5.27
CA ILE A 245 9.67 31.27 5.42
C ILE A 245 10.05 31.61 6.86
N ASP A 246 11.06 32.50 7.03
CA ASP A 246 11.46 33.00 8.35
C ASP A 246 10.58 34.16 8.83
N LYS A 247 10.82 34.61 10.06
CA LYS A 247 10.04 35.69 10.70
C LYS A 247 10.19 37.05 9.99
N GLN A 248 11.22 37.22 9.17
CA GLN A 248 11.48 38.39 8.34
C GLN A 248 10.91 38.28 6.94
N ALA A 249 10.10 37.24 6.68
CA ALA A 249 9.55 36.87 5.38
C ALA A 249 10.61 36.47 4.32
N ASN A 250 11.85 36.19 4.73
CA ASN A 250 12.86 35.66 3.80
C ASN A 250 12.66 34.15 3.61
N LEU A 251 13.20 33.64 2.51
CA LEU A 251 13.04 32.27 2.07
C LEU A 251 14.32 31.47 2.37
N TRP A 252 14.17 30.36 3.04
CA TRP A 252 15.15 29.28 3.09
C TRP A 252 14.73 28.23 2.09
N VAL A 253 15.62 27.90 1.14
CA VAL A 253 15.28 27.04 -0.01
C VAL A 253 16.30 25.91 -0.11
N ILE A 254 15.81 24.66 -0.08
CA ILE A 254 16.63 23.53 -0.53
C ILE A 254 16.78 23.65 -2.05
N HIS A 255 17.99 23.58 -2.53
CA HIS A 255 18.24 23.62 -3.96
C HIS A 255 19.47 22.80 -4.34
N ASN A 256 19.57 22.47 -5.62
CA ASN A 256 20.65 21.63 -6.15
C ASN A 256 20.91 20.38 -5.31
N GLN A 257 19.83 19.78 -4.76
CA GLN A 257 19.74 18.54 -3.95
C GLN A 257 20.27 18.62 -2.51
N ASN A 258 21.32 19.39 -2.19
CA ASN A 258 21.95 19.34 -0.89
C ASN A 258 22.39 20.70 -0.32
N LYS A 259 22.00 21.79 -0.97
CA LYS A 259 22.27 23.16 -0.50
C LYS A 259 21.01 23.80 0.03
N ILE A 260 21.12 24.58 1.09
CA ILE A 260 20.05 25.41 1.58
C ILE A 260 20.54 26.85 1.59
N SER A 261 19.90 27.69 0.76
CA SER A 261 20.27 29.11 0.61
C SER A 261 19.16 30.02 1.09
N HIS A 262 19.54 31.21 1.48
CA HIS A 262 18.69 32.23 2.05
C HIS A 262 18.46 33.33 1.04
N TYR A 263 17.21 33.67 0.74
CA TYR A 263 16.81 34.68 -0.24
C TYR A 263 15.88 35.71 0.40
N SER A 264 16.00 36.97 -0.01
CA SER A 264 14.97 37.96 0.31
C SER A 264 13.65 37.62 -0.42
N PRO A 265 12.51 38.24 -0.03
CA PRO A 265 11.24 38.08 -0.74
C PRO A 265 11.29 38.47 -2.21
N THR A 266 12.23 39.34 -2.61
CA THR A 266 12.45 39.79 -3.99
C THR A 266 13.43 38.90 -4.76
N GLY A 267 13.96 37.85 -4.15
CA GLY A 267 14.87 36.89 -4.80
C GLY A 267 16.35 37.25 -4.73
N LYS A 268 16.74 38.26 -3.95
CA LYS A 268 18.16 38.57 -3.72
C LYS A 268 18.77 37.46 -2.83
N LEU A 269 19.83 36.81 -3.30
CA LEU A 269 20.59 35.87 -2.51
C LEU A 269 21.26 36.59 -1.33
N LEU A 270 21.01 36.14 -0.13
CA LEU A 270 21.61 36.64 1.11
C LEU A 270 22.87 35.82 1.45
N ALA A 271 23.70 36.34 2.32
CA ALA A 271 25.03 35.76 2.64
C ALA A 271 24.96 34.41 3.37
N SER A 272 23.81 34.09 3.95
CA SER A 272 23.64 32.90 4.81
C SER A 272 23.34 31.66 3.98
N GLN A 273 24.11 30.59 4.13
CA GLN A 273 23.93 29.31 3.42
C GLN A 273 24.29 28.15 4.35
N ILE A 274 23.68 26.97 4.10
CA ILE A 274 24.00 25.69 4.72
C ILE A 274 24.34 24.69 3.60
N THR A 275 25.57 24.15 3.61
CA THR A 275 26.09 23.32 2.51
C THR A 275 26.47 21.90 2.93
N ASN A 276 26.42 21.57 4.23
CA ASN A 276 26.98 20.32 4.78
C ASN A 276 25.91 19.30 5.19
N ILE A 277 24.74 19.31 4.54
CA ILE A 277 23.68 18.33 4.79
C ILE A 277 23.63 17.37 3.58
N PRO A 278 23.95 16.09 3.78
CA PRO A 278 24.08 15.17 2.65
C PRO A 278 22.78 14.92 1.88
N LYS A 279 21.62 14.84 2.60
CA LYS A 279 20.31 14.54 1.98
C LYS A 279 19.17 15.27 2.69
N PRO A 280 19.08 16.61 2.57
CA PRO A 280 17.97 17.36 3.12
C PRO A 280 16.70 17.05 2.30
N THR A 281 15.62 16.67 2.97
CA THR A 281 14.35 16.32 2.33
C THR A 281 13.23 17.31 2.62
N ALA A 282 13.22 17.89 3.82
CA ALA A 282 12.23 18.89 4.22
C ALA A 282 12.84 19.93 5.16
N ILE A 283 12.26 21.13 5.14
CA ILE A 283 12.64 22.24 6.03
C ILE A 283 11.40 22.93 6.59
N ALA A 284 11.52 23.44 7.81
CA ALA A 284 10.47 24.23 8.46
C ALA A 284 11.09 25.25 9.44
N ILE A 285 10.34 26.30 9.77
CA ILE A 285 10.70 27.23 10.84
C ILE A 285 9.90 26.89 12.09
N ASP A 286 10.57 26.78 13.24
CA ASP A 286 9.90 26.52 14.50
C ASP A 286 9.42 27.82 15.19
N HIS A 287 8.70 27.68 16.31
CA HIS A 287 8.15 28.81 17.07
C HIS A 287 9.23 29.78 17.58
N GLN A 288 10.48 29.32 17.77
CA GLN A 288 11.61 30.16 18.19
C GLN A 288 12.30 30.88 17.00
N GLY A 289 11.89 30.57 15.75
CA GLY A 289 12.51 31.10 14.53
C GLY A 289 13.79 30.36 14.16
N ARG A 290 13.97 29.12 14.60
CA ARG A 290 15.07 28.25 14.18
C ARG A 290 14.64 27.45 12.94
N LEU A 291 15.61 27.14 12.07
CA LEU A 291 15.39 26.28 10.91
C LEU A 291 15.56 24.82 11.33
N LEU A 292 14.52 24.05 11.11
CA LEU A 292 14.51 22.58 11.20
C LEU A 292 14.83 22.02 9.82
N VAL A 293 15.77 21.09 9.74
CA VAL A 293 16.15 20.43 8.48
C VAL A 293 16.10 18.92 8.66
N ALA A 294 15.22 18.24 7.96
CA ALA A 294 15.17 16.78 7.91
C ALA A 294 16.33 16.25 7.06
N ASP A 295 17.26 15.51 7.66
CA ASP A 295 18.38 14.88 6.98
C ASP A 295 18.11 13.37 6.82
N ASN A 296 17.72 12.96 5.61
CA ASN A 296 17.45 11.57 5.24
C ASN A 296 18.72 10.81 4.75
N SER A 297 19.90 11.24 5.19
CA SER A 297 21.17 10.50 5.03
C SER A 297 21.27 9.38 6.09
N GLN A 298 22.43 8.72 6.20
CA GLN A 298 22.72 7.79 7.30
C GLN A 298 22.48 8.37 8.70
N ARG A 299 22.41 9.68 8.82
CA ARG A 299 22.16 10.37 10.10
C ARG A 299 20.73 10.19 10.58
N GLN A 300 19.74 10.19 9.70
CA GLN A 300 18.32 10.01 10.02
C GLN A 300 17.86 10.89 11.20
N GLN A 301 18.10 12.20 11.12
CA GLN A 301 17.78 13.17 12.15
C GLN A 301 17.17 14.45 11.57
N VAL A 302 16.51 15.22 12.44
CA VAL A 302 16.22 16.63 12.16
C VAL A 302 17.32 17.48 12.79
N LEU A 303 17.99 18.30 11.98
CA LEU A 303 19.02 19.25 12.42
C LEU A 303 18.35 20.57 12.72
N ILE A 304 18.79 21.22 13.79
CA ILE A 304 18.22 22.49 14.30
C ILE A 304 19.27 23.60 14.19
N TYR A 305 18.96 24.61 13.38
CA TYR A 305 19.87 25.75 13.15
C TYR A 305 19.31 27.05 13.75
N ASN A 306 20.14 27.77 14.48
CA ASN A 306 19.90 29.18 14.74
C ASN A 306 20.24 29.97 13.48
N ILE A 307 19.29 30.74 12.97
CA ILE A 307 19.40 31.48 11.70
C ILE A 307 19.28 33.00 11.86
N LYS A 308 19.39 33.52 13.10
CA LYS A 308 19.32 34.98 13.35
C LYS A 308 20.43 35.74 12.65
N ASN A 309 21.60 35.13 12.55
CA ASN A 309 22.78 35.63 11.84
C ASN A 309 23.24 34.56 10.83
N GLN A 310 24.56 34.28 10.79
CA GLN A 310 25.03 33.10 10.05
C GLN A 310 24.46 31.82 10.68
N PRO A 311 24.01 30.86 9.85
CA PRO A 311 23.42 29.64 10.36
C PRO A 311 24.39 28.82 11.20
N VAL A 312 24.03 28.53 12.43
CA VAL A 312 24.79 27.67 13.34
C VAL A 312 23.92 26.55 13.82
N GLN A 313 24.38 25.30 13.65
CA GLN A 313 23.69 24.16 14.21
C GLN A 313 23.74 24.20 15.74
N VAL A 314 22.57 24.30 16.37
CA VAL A 314 22.42 24.40 17.83
C VAL A 314 21.85 23.15 18.47
N GLY A 315 21.43 22.19 17.69
CA GLY A 315 20.87 20.94 18.19
C GLY A 315 20.47 19.95 17.10
N THR A 316 19.96 18.83 17.54
CA THR A 316 19.36 17.78 16.69
C THR A 316 18.12 17.22 17.37
N PHE A 317 17.21 16.68 16.57
CA PHE A 317 16.06 15.93 17.05
C PHE A 317 16.06 14.55 16.42
N GLY A 318 15.75 13.51 17.21
CA GLY A 318 15.90 12.12 16.83
C GLY A 318 17.30 11.57 17.19
N MET A 319 17.40 10.25 17.29
CA MET A 319 18.66 9.53 17.56
C MET A 319 19.53 9.53 16.31
N LYS A 320 20.84 9.85 16.45
CA LYS A 320 21.78 9.77 15.32
C LYS A 320 21.89 8.34 14.80
N GLY A 321 21.71 8.17 13.51
CA GLY A 321 21.60 6.85 12.86
C GLY A 321 20.15 6.33 12.81
N GLY A 322 19.20 7.02 13.45
CA GLY A 322 17.78 6.68 13.41
C GLY A 322 17.51 5.23 13.80
N VAL A 323 16.68 4.55 13.03
CA VAL A 323 16.30 3.16 13.24
C VAL A 323 17.49 2.18 13.19
N TYR A 324 18.64 2.61 12.66
CA TYR A 324 19.85 1.78 12.58
C TYR A 324 20.78 1.92 13.77
N ALA A 325 20.51 2.87 14.69
CA ALA A 325 21.29 3.05 15.92
C ALA A 325 20.96 1.96 16.96
N GLY A 326 21.95 1.55 17.76
CA GLY A 326 21.80 0.48 18.75
C GLY A 326 21.47 -0.85 18.08
N THR A 327 20.33 -1.46 18.40
CA THR A 327 19.82 -2.63 17.66
C THR A 327 19.27 -2.16 16.31
N PRO A 328 19.94 -2.46 15.17
CA PRO A 328 19.50 -2.02 13.86
C PRO A 328 18.10 -2.56 13.51
N GLY A 329 17.28 -1.70 12.92
CA GLY A 329 15.91 -2.00 12.54
C GLY A 329 14.88 -1.85 13.66
N GLU A 330 15.25 -1.84 14.94
CA GLU A 330 14.30 -1.72 16.04
C GLU A 330 13.65 -0.34 16.06
N VAL A 331 12.32 -0.29 15.97
CA VAL A 331 11.53 0.95 16.01
C VAL A 331 11.36 1.45 17.43
N GLN A 332 11.70 2.71 17.65
CA GLN A 332 11.50 3.46 18.91
C GLN A 332 11.08 4.90 18.58
N PRO A 333 10.47 5.64 19.52
CA PRO A 333 9.94 6.97 19.22
C PRO A 333 10.90 7.92 18.52
N LEU A 334 12.15 8.01 19.00
CA LEU A 334 13.17 8.92 18.45
C LEU A 334 14.09 8.27 17.40
N LYS A 335 13.88 7.04 17.02
CA LYS A 335 14.55 6.38 15.90
C LYS A 335 13.78 6.65 14.61
N LEU A 336 14.18 7.66 13.87
CA LEU A 336 13.58 8.06 12.60
C LEU A 336 14.14 7.23 11.45
N TYR A 337 13.40 7.14 10.32
CA TYR A 337 13.84 6.37 9.13
C TYR A 337 13.08 6.81 7.88
N GLY A 338 13.81 7.09 6.80
CA GLY A 338 13.20 7.55 5.55
C GLY A 338 12.38 8.83 5.73
N ILE A 339 12.99 9.86 6.35
CA ILE A 339 12.29 11.10 6.72
C ILE A 339 11.90 11.88 5.46
N THR A 340 10.61 12.21 5.32
CA THR A 340 10.07 13.00 4.20
C THR A 340 9.48 14.34 4.62
N GLY A 341 9.15 14.50 5.89
CA GLY A 341 8.53 15.73 6.39
C GLY A 341 8.99 16.14 7.78
N VAL A 342 9.08 17.45 8.03
CA VAL A 342 9.30 18.05 9.34
C VAL A 342 8.47 19.31 9.47
N GLY A 343 7.96 19.59 10.67
CA GLY A 343 7.24 20.82 10.98
C GLY A 343 7.18 21.08 12.48
N ALA A 344 6.70 22.27 12.87
CA ALA A 344 6.47 22.61 14.27
C ALA A 344 5.20 23.47 14.40
N ASP A 345 4.48 23.31 15.52
CA ASP A 345 3.34 24.17 15.88
C ASP A 345 3.79 25.36 16.76
N SER A 346 2.86 26.26 17.04
CA SER A 346 3.12 27.44 17.87
C SER A 346 3.45 27.12 19.33
N SER A 347 3.10 25.92 19.80
CA SER A 347 3.42 25.43 21.14
C SER A 347 4.82 24.79 21.21
N GLY A 348 5.54 24.72 20.07
CA GLY A 348 6.88 24.13 19.98
C GLY A 348 6.91 22.62 19.86
N ASN A 349 5.78 21.99 19.63
CA ASN A 349 5.76 20.56 19.31
C ASN A 349 6.37 20.33 17.92
N ILE A 350 7.09 19.22 17.79
CA ILE A 350 7.76 18.82 16.54
C ILE A 350 6.99 17.68 15.91
N TYR A 351 6.80 17.78 14.60
CA TYR A 351 6.14 16.78 13.78
C TYR A 351 7.15 16.21 12.78
N VAL A 352 7.19 14.90 12.66
CA VAL A 352 8.05 14.21 11.69
C VAL A 352 7.25 13.14 10.98
N ASN A 353 7.37 13.11 9.67
CA ASN A 353 6.89 11.99 8.87
C ASN A 353 8.07 11.16 8.34
N SER A 354 7.90 9.85 8.41
CA SER A 354 8.80 8.85 7.85
C SER A 354 8.02 7.90 6.94
N ASN A 355 8.51 7.67 5.73
CA ASN A 355 7.92 6.70 4.80
C ASN A 355 8.74 5.41 4.69
N GLY A 356 9.86 5.32 5.43
CA GLY A 356 10.87 4.32 5.16
C GLY A 356 11.59 4.56 3.82
N PHE A 357 12.10 3.50 3.24
CA PHE A 357 12.76 3.54 1.94
C PHE A 357 11.97 2.68 0.96
N ASN A 358 11.83 3.18 -0.27
CA ASN A 358 10.97 2.59 -1.30
C ASN A 358 9.51 2.40 -0.83
N ASN A 359 8.96 3.43 -0.20
CA ASN A 359 7.55 3.54 0.19
C ASN A 359 7.05 2.35 1.01
N SER A 360 7.55 2.17 2.23
CA SER A 360 7.12 1.10 3.13
C SER A 360 5.88 1.43 3.95
N GLY A 361 5.36 2.64 3.85
CA GLY A 361 4.18 3.10 4.58
C GLY A 361 4.42 4.44 5.27
N THR A 362 3.40 4.99 5.87
CA THR A 362 3.45 6.28 6.56
C THR A 362 3.61 6.08 8.06
N ASP A 363 4.54 6.82 8.65
CA ASP A 363 4.73 6.92 10.10
C ASP A 363 4.82 8.39 10.50
N LEU A 364 3.64 9.01 10.71
CA LEU A 364 3.49 10.42 11.09
C LEU A 364 3.44 10.54 12.61
N ARG A 365 4.40 11.25 13.20
CA ARG A 365 4.55 11.38 14.65
C ARG A 365 4.55 12.85 15.10
N LYS A 366 3.90 13.10 16.23
CA LYS A 366 3.99 14.36 16.98
C LYS A 366 4.74 14.14 18.29
N PHE A 367 5.63 15.06 18.58
CA PHE A 367 6.42 15.08 19.82
C PHE A 367 6.28 16.43 20.51
N SER A 368 6.40 16.44 21.84
CA SER A 368 6.60 17.68 22.59
C SER A 368 7.96 18.31 22.25
N ALA A 369 8.15 19.56 22.61
CA ALA A 369 9.43 20.25 22.48
C ALA A 369 10.59 19.52 23.20
N SER A 370 10.30 18.71 24.23
CA SER A 370 11.29 17.88 24.95
C SER A 370 11.52 16.50 24.30
N GLY A 371 10.87 16.18 23.17
CA GLY A 371 11.01 14.91 22.46
C GLY A 371 10.14 13.77 22.99
N LYS A 372 9.20 14.05 23.92
CA LYS A 372 8.24 13.04 24.38
C LYS A 372 7.20 12.79 23.28
N PRO A 373 6.94 11.52 22.87
CA PRO A 373 5.90 11.24 21.91
C PRO A 373 4.51 11.62 22.46
N ILE A 374 3.69 12.25 21.61
CA ILE A 374 2.33 12.66 21.93
C ILE A 374 1.35 11.72 21.20
N TRP A 375 1.51 11.55 19.89
CA TRP A 375 0.73 10.62 19.09
C TRP A 375 1.52 10.14 17.87
N GLN A 376 1.09 9.02 17.33
CA GLN A 376 1.61 8.39 16.12
C GLN A 376 0.44 7.90 15.28
N LEU A 377 0.50 8.17 13.99
CA LEU A 377 -0.36 7.57 12.98
C LEU A 377 0.50 6.71 12.06
N HIS A 378 0.13 5.44 11.93
CA HIS A 378 0.85 4.47 11.12
C HIS A 378 -0.09 3.86 10.08
N GLY A 379 0.24 4.04 8.82
CA GLY A 379 -0.44 3.48 7.67
C GLY A 379 0.50 2.57 6.89
N LEU A 380 0.02 1.40 6.49
CA LEU A 380 0.75 0.54 5.59
C LEU A 380 0.73 1.12 4.18
N LEU A 381 1.76 0.82 3.42
CA LEU A 381 1.77 1.09 2.00
C LEU A 381 0.64 0.30 1.32
N PHE A 382 0.12 0.86 0.26
CA PHE A 382 -0.64 0.17 -0.77
C PHE A 382 0.01 -1.16 -1.16
N VAL A 383 -0.80 -2.18 -1.29
CA VAL A 383 -0.42 -3.55 -1.64
C VAL A 383 0.62 -4.13 -0.67
N ASP A 384 0.15 -4.66 0.43
CA ASP A 384 0.98 -5.35 1.40
C ASP A 384 0.20 -6.47 2.07
N ASN A 385 0.78 -7.65 2.19
CA ASN A 385 0.20 -8.73 2.95
C ASN A 385 1.09 -9.09 4.15
N ALA A 386 0.54 -9.83 5.08
CA ALA A 386 1.25 -10.27 6.26
C ALA A 386 1.28 -11.80 6.38
N ASP A 387 2.40 -12.35 6.87
CA ASP A 387 2.52 -13.76 7.23
C ASP A 387 3.08 -13.90 8.65
N ALA A 388 2.61 -14.93 9.36
CA ALA A 388 2.99 -15.21 10.75
C ALA A 388 4.24 -16.08 10.82
N ASP A 389 5.13 -15.78 11.77
CA ASP A 389 6.24 -16.69 12.11
C ASP A 389 5.70 -17.93 12.84
N PRO A 390 5.84 -19.11 12.26
CA PRO A 390 5.27 -20.34 12.84
C PRO A 390 5.85 -20.70 14.21
N ASN A 391 7.09 -20.33 14.52
CA ASN A 391 7.72 -20.64 15.79
C ASN A 391 7.29 -19.72 16.95
N THR A 392 6.50 -18.69 16.68
CA THR A 392 6.02 -17.74 17.69
C THR A 392 4.52 -17.86 17.96
N ASP A 393 3.89 -18.93 17.51
CA ASP A 393 2.44 -19.15 17.58
C ASP A 393 1.64 -17.97 16.98
N GLY A 394 2.19 -17.32 15.95
CA GLY A 394 1.58 -16.16 15.30
C GLY A 394 1.70 -14.86 16.09
N LEU A 395 2.56 -14.78 17.12
CA LEU A 395 2.79 -13.53 17.86
C LEU A 395 3.73 -12.58 17.14
N GLU A 396 4.57 -13.09 16.23
CA GLU A 396 5.39 -12.26 15.33
C GLU A 396 4.85 -12.37 13.89
N VAL A 397 4.59 -11.23 13.29
CA VAL A 397 4.03 -11.11 11.94
C VAL A 397 4.88 -10.16 11.12
N PHE A 398 5.11 -10.52 9.87
CA PHE A 398 5.95 -9.77 8.95
C PHE A 398 5.17 -9.38 7.70
N THR A 399 5.41 -8.16 7.23
CA THR A 399 5.12 -7.72 5.88
C THR A 399 6.42 -7.65 5.07
N LYS A 400 6.39 -7.09 3.87
CA LYS A 400 7.59 -6.99 3.01
C LYS A 400 8.76 -6.23 3.65
N GLN A 401 8.50 -5.27 4.53
CA GLN A 401 9.55 -4.46 5.18
C GLN A 401 9.37 -4.28 6.68
N GLU A 402 8.20 -4.60 7.24
CA GLU A 402 7.89 -4.37 8.65
C GLU A 402 7.76 -5.68 9.43
N HIS A 403 7.99 -5.57 10.73
CA HIS A 403 7.81 -6.63 11.70
C HIS A 403 6.93 -6.12 12.84
N TYR A 404 5.86 -6.86 13.12
CA TYR A 404 4.88 -6.55 14.15
C TYR A 404 4.87 -7.63 15.25
N LEU A 405 4.64 -7.19 16.50
CA LEU A 405 4.23 -8.06 17.58
C LEU A 405 2.72 -7.99 17.73
N ILE A 406 2.07 -9.15 17.91
CA ILE A 406 0.62 -9.24 18.05
C ILE A 406 0.26 -9.67 19.46
N ASP A 407 -0.55 -8.86 20.14
CA ASP A 407 -1.25 -9.23 21.36
C ASP A 407 -2.74 -9.44 21.06
N TYR A 408 -3.12 -10.68 20.88
CA TYR A 408 -4.49 -11.06 20.53
C TYR A 408 -5.54 -10.74 21.61
N ASN A 409 -5.13 -10.31 22.81
CA ASN A 409 -6.03 -9.92 23.90
C ASN A 409 -6.44 -8.44 23.82
N GLN A 410 -5.72 -7.63 23.05
CA GLN A 410 -6.06 -6.22 22.87
C GLN A 410 -7.32 -6.06 22.01
N PRO A 411 -8.01 -4.91 22.12
CA PRO A 411 -9.13 -4.56 21.24
C PRO A 411 -8.74 -4.57 19.74
N ALA A 412 -9.73 -4.75 18.88
CA ALA A 412 -9.56 -4.70 17.43
C ALA A 412 -8.85 -3.42 16.98
N GLY A 413 -7.91 -3.56 16.05
CA GLY A 413 -7.04 -2.48 15.55
C GLY A 413 -5.94 -2.02 16.52
N LYS A 414 -5.91 -2.53 17.74
CA LYS A 414 -4.87 -2.24 18.76
C LYS A 414 -4.05 -3.47 19.14
N GLN A 415 -4.20 -4.55 18.40
CA GLN A 415 -3.54 -5.83 18.69
C GLN A 415 -2.09 -5.89 18.21
N TRP A 416 -1.65 -4.94 17.41
CA TRP A 416 -0.31 -4.89 16.83
C TRP A 416 0.56 -3.81 17.47
N THR A 417 1.85 -4.10 17.52
CA THR A 417 2.90 -3.14 17.86
C THR A 417 3.95 -3.19 16.77
N TYR A 418 4.26 -2.04 16.17
CA TYR A 418 5.32 -1.93 15.17
C TYR A 418 6.68 -2.11 15.85
N LYS A 419 7.32 -3.24 15.63
CA LYS A 419 8.53 -3.66 16.34
C LYS A 419 9.80 -3.31 15.59
N ALA A 420 9.82 -3.52 14.27
CA ALA A 420 11.02 -3.28 13.49
C ALA A 420 10.72 -2.93 12.02
N TYR A 421 11.60 -2.11 11.48
CA TYR A 421 11.79 -1.85 10.06
C TYR A 421 12.97 -2.67 9.56
N THR A 422 12.74 -3.59 8.62
CA THR A 422 13.69 -4.68 8.32
C THR A 422 14.66 -4.36 7.18
N LEU A 423 14.56 -3.18 6.53
CA LEU A 423 15.40 -2.78 5.41
C LEU A 423 16.47 -1.78 5.84
N ASN A 424 17.72 -1.94 5.37
CA ASN A 424 18.81 -1.01 5.62
C ASN A 424 19.55 -0.64 4.31
N PRO A 425 19.17 0.45 3.65
CA PRO A 425 19.74 0.85 2.36
C PRO A 425 21.20 1.31 2.46
N PHE A 426 21.64 1.68 3.65
CA PHE A 426 23.03 2.15 3.86
C PHE A 426 24.01 1.00 4.01
N LYS A 427 23.57 -0.14 4.57
CA LYS A 427 24.38 -1.35 4.68
C LYS A 427 24.22 -2.23 3.45
N TYR A 428 23.00 -2.34 2.92
CA TYR A 428 22.65 -3.16 1.77
C TYR A 428 22.05 -2.30 0.65
N PRO A 429 22.85 -1.46 -0.04
CA PRO A 429 22.34 -0.54 -1.07
C PRO A 429 21.81 -1.24 -2.33
N GLN A 430 22.13 -2.53 -2.50
CA GLN A 430 21.62 -3.36 -3.57
C GLN A 430 20.47 -4.29 -3.12
N ASP A 431 19.89 -4.05 -1.93
CA ASP A 431 18.73 -4.81 -1.47
C ASP A 431 17.63 -4.76 -2.55
N PRO A 432 17.16 -5.92 -3.03
CA PRO A 432 16.15 -5.98 -4.09
C PRO A 432 14.90 -5.14 -3.82
N ARG A 433 14.48 -4.99 -2.55
CA ARG A 433 13.33 -4.16 -2.17
C ARG A 433 13.51 -2.67 -2.46
N LEU A 434 14.73 -2.20 -2.69
CA LEU A 434 15.00 -0.81 -3.09
C LEU A 434 14.82 -0.58 -4.60
N HIS A 435 14.77 -1.63 -5.39
CA HIS A 435 14.84 -1.59 -6.86
C HIS A 435 13.63 -2.24 -7.53
N THR A 436 12.74 -2.84 -6.76
CA THR A 436 11.54 -3.55 -7.21
C THR A 436 10.33 -3.09 -6.39
N SER A 437 9.14 -3.55 -6.76
CA SER A 437 7.91 -3.34 -5.99
C SER A 437 7.42 -4.68 -5.42
N PRO A 438 7.95 -5.12 -4.26
CA PRO A 438 7.47 -6.32 -3.60
C PRO A 438 6.14 -6.05 -2.88
N ASP A 439 5.27 -7.07 -2.81
CA ASP A 439 3.91 -6.92 -2.30
C ASP A 439 3.50 -8.04 -1.34
N ALA A 440 3.99 -9.26 -1.54
CA ALA A 440 3.56 -10.43 -0.79
C ALA A 440 4.72 -11.13 -0.09
N THR A 441 4.42 -11.68 1.09
CA THR A 441 5.40 -12.18 2.04
C THR A 441 5.10 -13.61 2.47
N PHE A 442 6.17 -14.42 2.64
CA PHE A 442 6.15 -15.73 3.30
C PHE A 442 7.21 -15.75 4.40
N VAL A 443 6.84 -16.15 5.60
CA VAL A 443 7.79 -16.38 6.70
C VAL A 443 8.00 -17.88 6.88
N ARG A 444 9.25 -18.32 6.84
CA ARG A 444 9.57 -19.74 7.03
C ARG A 444 10.69 -19.93 8.03
N ARG A 445 10.65 -21.09 8.69
CA ARG A 445 11.71 -21.57 9.58
C ARG A 445 12.43 -22.75 8.91
N ILE A 446 13.67 -22.50 8.48
CA ILE A 446 14.52 -23.49 7.83
C ILE A 446 15.69 -23.77 8.73
N GLN A 447 15.84 -25.01 9.18
CA GLN A 447 16.86 -25.44 10.16
C GLN A 447 16.90 -24.51 11.40
N GLY A 448 15.72 -24.13 11.90
CA GLY A 448 15.55 -23.23 13.05
C GLY A 448 15.76 -21.74 12.79
N LYS A 449 16.32 -21.36 11.64
CA LYS A 449 16.55 -19.96 11.26
C LYS A 449 15.32 -19.38 10.57
N ARG A 450 15.05 -18.08 10.83
CA ARG A 450 13.96 -17.34 10.16
C ARG A 450 14.40 -16.85 8.79
N PHE A 451 13.52 -17.03 7.82
CA PHE A 451 13.63 -16.49 6.48
C PHE A 451 12.37 -15.73 6.11
N LEU A 452 12.57 -14.67 5.32
CA LEU A 452 11.52 -13.92 4.67
C LEU A 452 11.67 -14.12 3.16
N PHE A 453 10.58 -14.54 2.51
CA PHE A 453 10.49 -14.65 1.06
C PHE A 453 9.48 -13.61 0.60
N VAL A 454 9.81 -12.86 -0.44
CA VAL A 454 8.98 -11.74 -0.90
C VAL A 454 8.81 -11.81 -2.41
N THR A 455 7.59 -11.62 -2.89
CA THR A 455 7.27 -11.57 -4.32
C THR A 455 6.39 -10.36 -4.63
N ASN A 456 6.19 -10.05 -5.90
CA ASN A 456 5.27 -8.98 -6.30
C ASN A 456 3.89 -9.52 -6.72
N MET A 457 2.96 -8.60 -7.02
CA MET A 457 1.58 -8.91 -7.43
C MET A 457 1.50 -9.79 -8.70
N TYR A 458 2.54 -9.80 -9.52
CA TYR A 458 2.59 -10.60 -10.76
C TYR A 458 3.41 -11.88 -10.61
N ALA A 459 3.92 -12.18 -9.41
CA ALA A 459 4.82 -13.31 -9.16
C ALA A 459 6.07 -13.31 -10.06
N SER A 460 6.57 -12.13 -10.48
CA SER A 460 7.68 -11.99 -11.43
C SER A 460 9.03 -12.40 -10.83
N PHE A 461 9.15 -12.36 -9.52
CA PHE A 461 10.36 -12.74 -8.79
C PHE A 461 10.04 -13.36 -7.43
N MET A 462 11.02 -14.01 -6.82
CA MET A 462 11.04 -14.39 -5.41
C MET A 462 12.36 -13.91 -4.81
N GLN A 463 12.30 -12.96 -3.89
CA GLN A 463 13.44 -12.48 -3.11
C GLN A 463 13.53 -13.23 -1.80
N ILE A 464 14.73 -13.52 -1.32
CA ILE A 464 14.99 -14.32 -0.13
C ILE A 464 15.87 -13.53 0.83
N TYR A 465 15.42 -13.45 2.07
CA TYR A 465 16.13 -12.76 3.15
C TYR A 465 16.35 -13.70 4.34
N ARG A 466 17.52 -13.61 4.96
CA ARG A 466 17.82 -14.24 6.24
C ARG A 466 17.91 -13.21 7.35
N PHE A 467 17.84 -13.66 8.58
CA PHE A 467 18.02 -12.82 9.76
C PHE A 467 19.23 -13.30 10.57
N ASP A 468 20.07 -12.36 10.98
CA ASP A 468 21.19 -12.58 11.89
C ASP A 468 21.13 -11.52 12.99
N SER A 469 20.44 -11.82 14.09
CA SER A 469 20.19 -10.85 15.16
C SER A 469 21.46 -10.39 15.88
N ALA A 470 22.51 -11.19 15.88
CA ALA A 470 23.79 -10.83 16.50
C ALA A 470 24.57 -9.79 15.67
N LYS A 471 24.49 -9.91 14.32
CA LYS A 471 25.23 -9.08 13.39
C LYS A 471 24.42 -7.86 12.89
N ASP A 472 23.13 -8.05 12.62
CA ASP A 472 22.27 -7.11 11.92
C ASP A 472 20.97 -6.75 12.65
N GLY A 473 20.83 -7.16 13.90
CA GLY A 473 19.65 -6.83 14.71
C GLY A 473 18.36 -7.38 14.14
N LYS A 474 17.48 -6.48 13.67
CA LYS A 474 16.18 -6.80 13.07
C LYS A 474 16.18 -6.69 11.54
N ILE A 475 17.32 -6.40 10.92
CA ILE A 475 17.43 -6.24 9.47
C ILE A 475 17.32 -7.60 8.78
N ALA A 476 16.53 -7.64 7.72
CA ALA A 476 16.46 -8.77 6.80
C ALA A 476 17.58 -8.63 5.76
N ILE A 477 18.52 -9.56 5.75
CA ILE A 477 19.73 -9.55 4.94
C ILE A 477 19.43 -10.21 3.60
N PRO A 478 19.69 -9.58 2.44
CA PRO A 478 19.53 -10.22 1.14
C PRO A 478 20.36 -11.52 1.07
N ALA A 479 19.72 -12.61 0.68
CA ALA A 479 20.32 -13.95 0.71
C ALA A 479 20.18 -14.72 -0.61
N GLY A 480 19.18 -14.34 -1.43
CA GLY A 480 18.94 -14.95 -2.73
C GLY A 480 17.80 -14.27 -3.49
N MET A 481 17.71 -14.58 -4.78
CA MET A 481 16.63 -14.06 -5.64
C MET A 481 16.44 -14.98 -6.85
N PHE A 482 15.18 -15.28 -7.15
CA PHE A 482 14.74 -15.86 -8.41
C PHE A 482 14.11 -14.77 -9.26
N ALA A 483 14.57 -14.57 -10.48
CA ALA A 483 13.97 -13.63 -11.41
C ALA A 483 14.30 -14.00 -12.86
N GLY A 484 13.73 -13.26 -13.80
CA GLY A 484 14.09 -13.35 -15.21
C GLY A 484 14.84 -12.11 -15.68
N THR A 485 15.64 -12.28 -16.70
CA THR A 485 16.33 -11.18 -17.39
C THR A 485 15.27 -10.23 -17.99
N ASN A 486 15.44 -8.93 -17.76
CA ASN A 486 14.51 -7.89 -18.22
C ASN A 486 13.06 -8.06 -17.70
N GLY A 487 12.89 -8.72 -16.56
CA GLY A 487 11.66 -8.66 -15.77
C GLY A 487 10.46 -9.44 -16.27
N GLY A 488 10.63 -10.45 -17.08
CA GLY A 488 9.53 -11.40 -17.37
C GLY A 488 8.19 -10.79 -17.76
N GLY A 489 8.15 -9.79 -18.62
CA GLY A 489 6.92 -9.09 -18.99
C GLY A 489 6.59 -7.89 -18.12
N GLU A 490 7.21 -7.76 -16.94
CA GLU A 490 7.14 -6.58 -16.11
C GLU A 490 8.50 -6.00 -15.82
N LYS A 491 8.56 -4.67 -15.80
CA LYS A 491 9.77 -3.87 -15.59
C LYS A 491 10.28 -3.88 -14.14
N SER A 492 10.01 -4.93 -13.38
CA SER A 492 10.42 -5.06 -11.98
C SER A 492 11.91 -5.35 -11.80
N VAL A 493 12.54 -5.91 -12.85
CA VAL A 493 13.99 -6.07 -12.96
C VAL A 493 14.34 -5.61 -14.37
N SER A 494 15.03 -4.51 -14.55
CA SER A 494 15.26 -3.95 -15.89
C SER A 494 16.57 -3.18 -15.98
N GLY A 495 17.04 -2.97 -17.19
CA GLY A 495 18.25 -2.23 -17.47
C GLY A 495 19.51 -2.94 -16.96
N THR A 496 20.31 -2.21 -16.20
CA THR A 496 21.58 -2.70 -15.65
C THR A 496 21.46 -3.25 -14.22
N TRP A 497 20.27 -3.27 -13.64
CA TRP A 497 20.04 -3.81 -12.32
C TRP A 497 19.31 -5.16 -12.40
N PRO A 498 19.68 -6.20 -11.61
CA PRO A 498 20.87 -6.22 -10.74
C PRO A 498 22.16 -6.29 -11.54
N PRO A 499 23.30 -5.84 -10.96
CA PRO A 499 24.59 -5.97 -11.60
C PRO A 499 24.89 -7.43 -11.94
N TYR A 500 25.59 -7.64 -13.06
CA TYR A 500 26.06 -8.97 -13.53
C TYR A 500 24.96 -9.98 -13.85
N GLN A 501 23.69 -9.58 -13.89
CA GLN A 501 22.61 -10.51 -14.25
C GLN A 501 22.86 -11.15 -15.63
N PRO A 502 22.46 -12.40 -15.86
CA PRO A 502 22.48 -13.02 -17.17
C PRO A 502 21.72 -12.19 -18.21
N ASN A 503 22.16 -12.24 -19.45
CA ASN A 503 21.55 -11.43 -20.53
C ASN A 503 20.30 -12.06 -21.16
N LYS A 504 19.93 -13.28 -20.77
CA LYS A 504 18.74 -13.99 -21.25
C LYS A 504 18.24 -15.03 -20.22
N GLY A 505 16.98 -15.41 -20.35
CA GLY A 505 16.35 -16.48 -19.59
C GLY A 505 16.05 -16.11 -18.13
N GLU A 506 15.88 -17.12 -17.32
CA GLU A 506 15.72 -16.99 -15.87
C GLU A 506 17.03 -17.21 -15.14
N TRP A 507 17.13 -16.68 -13.94
CA TRP A 507 18.31 -16.86 -13.10
C TRP A 507 17.96 -16.98 -11.62
N ILE A 508 18.86 -17.62 -10.88
CA ILE A 508 18.87 -17.68 -9.42
C ILE A 508 20.15 -17.00 -8.96
N TRP A 509 20.02 -15.92 -8.19
CA TRP A 509 21.14 -15.33 -7.48
C TRP A 509 21.17 -15.87 -6.05
N GLY A 510 22.37 -16.18 -5.54
CA GLY A 510 22.62 -16.53 -4.15
C GLY A 510 23.83 -15.77 -3.63
N ASP A 511 23.71 -15.11 -2.48
CA ASP A 511 24.79 -14.38 -1.80
C ASP A 511 25.86 -15.36 -1.26
N ARG A 512 26.74 -15.84 -2.15
CA ARG A 512 27.72 -16.91 -1.84
C ARG A 512 28.87 -16.45 -0.96
N ASN A 513 29.08 -15.14 -0.84
CA ASN A 513 30.14 -14.55 -0.01
C ASN A 513 29.64 -13.88 1.27
N GLY A 514 28.34 -13.80 1.47
CA GLY A 514 27.68 -13.30 2.69
C GLY A 514 27.67 -11.79 2.83
N ASN A 515 27.90 -11.04 1.74
CA ASN A 515 27.97 -9.57 1.76
C ASN A 515 26.63 -8.86 1.43
N GLY A 516 25.61 -9.61 0.98
CA GLY A 516 24.30 -9.09 0.60
C GLY A 516 24.28 -8.23 -0.65
N LYS A 517 25.26 -8.43 -1.57
CA LYS A 517 25.39 -7.72 -2.84
C LYS A 517 25.35 -8.70 -4.00
N PHE A 518 24.98 -8.21 -5.17
CA PHE A 518 25.05 -9.00 -6.40
C PHE A 518 26.47 -8.94 -6.96
N ASP A 519 27.19 -10.06 -6.88
CA ASP A 519 28.56 -10.18 -7.38
C ASP A 519 28.65 -11.09 -8.60
N GLN A 520 29.73 -10.90 -9.37
CA GLN A 520 30.03 -11.76 -10.52
C GLN A 520 30.21 -13.21 -10.07
N GLY A 521 29.60 -14.18 -10.79
CA GLY A 521 29.70 -15.60 -10.50
C GLY A 521 28.73 -16.13 -9.42
N GLU A 522 27.83 -15.30 -8.93
CA GLU A 522 26.80 -15.70 -7.95
C GLU A 522 25.46 -16.09 -8.59
N TYR A 523 25.38 -16.12 -9.90
CA TYR A 523 24.19 -16.47 -10.66
C TYR A 523 24.26 -17.92 -11.16
N ASP A 524 23.13 -18.62 -11.02
CA ASP A 524 22.79 -19.82 -11.76
C ASP A 524 21.74 -19.45 -12.82
N GLN A 525 21.81 -19.99 -14.03
CA GLN A 525 21.03 -19.55 -15.18
C GLN A 525 20.30 -20.71 -15.85
N SER A 526 19.06 -20.43 -16.30
CA SER A 526 18.29 -21.27 -17.23
C SER A 526 17.94 -20.46 -18.47
N GLU A 527 17.89 -21.10 -19.63
CA GLU A 527 17.41 -20.47 -20.86
C GLU A 527 15.88 -20.41 -20.96
N ASP A 528 15.17 -21.15 -20.11
CA ASP A 528 13.71 -21.12 -20.03
C ASP A 528 13.21 -19.74 -19.61
N TYR A 529 12.10 -19.32 -20.20
CA TYR A 529 11.46 -18.06 -19.86
C TYR A 529 9.93 -18.18 -19.88
N PRO A 530 9.37 -19.07 -19.05
CA PRO A 530 7.93 -19.30 -19.07
C PRO A 530 7.15 -18.22 -18.35
N TYR A 531 5.91 -17.99 -18.76
CA TYR A 531 4.98 -17.08 -18.11
C TYR A 531 4.58 -17.58 -16.72
N LEU A 532 4.62 -16.70 -15.71
CA LEU A 532 4.45 -17.05 -14.32
C LEU A 532 2.97 -17.18 -13.90
N GLY A 533 2.70 -18.07 -12.94
CA GLY A 533 1.39 -18.24 -12.29
C GLY A 533 1.42 -17.93 -10.81
N GLY A 534 2.31 -18.50 -10.04
CA GLY A 534 2.40 -18.28 -8.60
C GLY A 534 3.62 -18.93 -7.96
N TRP A 535 3.88 -18.57 -6.71
CA TRP A 535 4.95 -19.07 -5.88
C TRP A 535 4.42 -19.69 -4.60
N TRP A 536 5.14 -20.67 -4.08
CA TRP A 536 4.98 -21.21 -2.73
C TRP A 536 6.32 -21.60 -2.15
N VAL A 537 6.48 -21.43 -0.86
CA VAL A 537 7.62 -21.95 -0.10
C VAL A 537 7.04 -22.86 0.98
N ASP A 538 7.41 -24.15 0.94
CA ASP A 538 6.91 -25.12 1.90
C ASP A 538 7.63 -25.06 3.26
N SER A 539 7.22 -25.89 4.21
CA SER A 539 7.78 -25.91 5.56
C SER A 539 9.24 -26.39 5.63
N LYS A 540 9.73 -27.10 4.59
CA LYS A 540 11.12 -27.56 4.47
C LYS A 540 12.00 -26.52 3.79
N GLY A 541 11.40 -25.49 3.20
CA GLY A 541 12.07 -24.45 2.43
C GLY A 541 12.19 -24.75 0.95
N ASP A 542 11.57 -25.82 0.46
CA ASP A 542 11.51 -26.07 -0.98
C ASP A 542 10.61 -25.01 -1.63
N ILE A 543 11.02 -24.55 -2.82
CA ILE A 543 10.27 -23.56 -3.59
C ILE A 543 9.51 -24.26 -4.69
N TRP A 544 8.21 -23.93 -4.77
CA TRP A 544 7.29 -24.38 -5.80
C TRP A 544 6.83 -23.19 -6.65
N LYS A 545 6.77 -23.41 -7.97
CA LYS A 545 6.41 -22.38 -8.95
C LYS A 545 5.41 -22.93 -9.95
N THR A 546 4.30 -22.24 -10.18
CA THR A 546 3.43 -22.54 -11.30
C THR A 546 3.75 -21.68 -12.50
N LEU A 547 3.59 -22.25 -13.68
CA LEU A 547 3.90 -21.66 -14.96
C LEU A 547 2.75 -21.90 -15.93
N ARG A 548 2.44 -20.91 -16.73
CA ARG A 548 1.46 -21.02 -17.83
C ARG A 548 2.22 -21.46 -19.08
N THR A 549 2.27 -22.78 -19.30
CA THR A 549 3.00 -23.38 -20.43
C THR A 549 2.04 -24.10 -21.36
N GLN A 550 2.36 -24.10 -22.66
CA GLN A 550 1.56 -24.82 -23.67
C GLN A 550 1.84 -26.32 -23.72
N ASP A 551 2.99 -26.76 -23.21
CA ASP A 551 3.42 -28.16 -23.17
C ASP A 551 2.84 -28.97 -22.01
N GLY A 552 2.05 -28.31 -21.14
CA GLY A 552 1.46 -28.91 -19.94
C GLY A 552 2.45 -29.21 -18.81
N ILE A 553 3.69 -28.73 -18.89
CA ILE A 553 4.72 -28.86 -17.83
C ILE A 553 4.74 -27.58 -17.00
N GLY A 554 3.64 -27.32 -16.31
CA GLY A 554 3.41 -26.05 -15.63
C GLY A 554 3.80 -26.00 -14.16
N ILE A 555 4.49 -27.01 -13.61
CA ILE A 555 4.91 -27.00 -12.20
C ILE A 555 6.42 -27.21 -12.11
N ARG A 556 7.08 -26.37 -11.34
CA ARG A 556 8.49 -26.51 -11.01
C ARG A 556 8.67 -26.62 -9.51
N HIS A 557 9.56 -27.52 -9.12
CA HIS A 557 9.97 -27.73 -7.76
C HIS A 557 11.49 -27.51 -7.68
N TYR A 558 11.90 -26.62 -6.77
CA TYR A 558 13.29 -26.32 -6.46
C TYR A 558 13.60 -26.82 -5.06
N PRO A 559 14.18 -28.03 -4.91
CA PRO A 559 14.56 -28.56 -3.61
C PRO A 559 15.61 -27.66 -2.95
N LEU A 560 15.44 -27.40 -1.66
CA LEU A 560 16.46 -26.77 -0.85
C LEU A 560 17.65 -27.73 -0.66
N GLN A 561 18.83 -27.35 -1.16
CA GLN A 561 20.04 -28.16 -1.08
C GLN A 561 20.78 -27.99 0.26
N GLY A 562 20.30 -27.10 1.13
CA GLY A 562 20.86 -26.78 2.43
C GLY A 562 21.11 -25.29 2.61
N LEU A 563 21.82 -24.97 3.68
CA LEU A 563 22.30 -23.60 3.95
C LEU A 563 23.82 -23.57 3.80
N ASP A 564 24.33 -22.49 3.19
CA ASP A 564 25.78 -22.26 3.10
C ASP A 564 26.39 -21.86 4.46
N LYS A 565 27.70 -21.64 4.48
CA LYS A 565 28.44 -21.21 5.70
C LYS A 565 27.98 -19.85 6.26
N TYR A 566 27.29 -19.01 5.47
CA TYR A 566 26.73 -17.73 5.90
C TYR A 566 25.27 -17.87 6.33
N GLY A 567 24.68 -19.02 6.10
CA GLY A 567 23.28 -19.33 6.39
C GLY A 567 22.33 -18.92 5.27
N ASN A 568 22.79 -18.73 4.05
CA ASN A 568 21.96 -18.48 2.89
C ASN A 568 21.43 -19.79 2.31
N PRO A 569 20.17 -19.86 1.85
CA PRO A 569 19.62 -21.09 1.26
C PRO A 569 20.21 -21.32 -0.14
N ILE A 570 20.50 -22.59 -0.45
CA ILE A 570 21.11 -23.00 -1.72
C ILE A 570 20.03 -23.61 -2.61
N TYR A 571 19.82 -23.02 -3.78
CA TYR A 571 18.98 -23.55 -4.86
C TYR A 571 19.73 -23.53 -6.17
N SER A 572 19.37 -24.45 -7.11
CA SER A 572 19.95 -24.47 -8.45
C SER A 572 18.98 -25.04 -9.48
N TYR A 573 19.19 -24.66 -10.74
CA TYR A 573 18.47 -25.29 -11.87
C TYR A 573 18.83 -26.74 -12.07
N SER A 574 20.05 -27.14 -11.71
CA SER A 574 20.50 -28.54 -11.83
C SER A 574 19.72 -29.51 -10.94
N SER A 575 19.13 -29.02 -9.81
CA SER A 575 18.28 -29.78 -8.92
C SER A 575 16.78 -29.59 -9.16
N MET A 576 16.43 -28.69 -10.06
CA MET A 576 15.02 -28.36 -10.33
C MET A 576 14.30 -29.54 -11.00
N GLU A 577 13.11 -29.83 -10.50
CA GLU A 577 12.23 -30.85 -11.07
C GLU A 577 11.09 -30.17 -11.86
N LYS A 578 10.85 -30.66 -13.08
CA LYS A 578 9.72 -30.24 -13.91
C LYS A 578 8.61 -31.27 -13.79
N GLN A 579 7.38 -30.83 -13.49
CA GLN A 579 6.22 -31.69 -13.28
C GLN A 579 5.06 -31.26 -14.19
N LYS A 580 4.28 -32.24 -14.63
CA LYS A 580 3.09 -32.01 -15.45
C LYS A 580 1.98 -31.37 -14.61
N THR A 581 1.30 -30.41 -15.18
CA THR A 581 0.02 -29.93 -14.68
C THR A 581 -1.03 -31.02 -14.87
N PRO A 582 -1.90 -31.30 -13.87
CA PRO A 582 -3.02 -32.24 -14.06
C PRO A 582 -3.87 -31.84 -15.27
N SER A 583 -4.22 -32.79 -16.15
CA SER A 583 -4.86 -32.54 -17.46
C SER A 583 -6.18 -31.81 -17.41
N MET A 584 -6.87 -31.83 -16.27
CA MET A 584 -8.11 -31.07 -16.04
C MET A 584 -7.89 -29.58 -15.85
N ILE A 585 -6.67 -29.13 -15.51
CA ILE A 585 -6.34 -27.72 -15.33
C ILE A 585 -5.76 -27.18 -16.63
N THR A 586 -6.43 -26.25 -17.24
CA THR A 586 -6.02 -25.60 -18.50
C THR A 586 -5.08 -24.43 -18.27
N ASP A 587 -5.19 -23.79 -17.11
CA ASP A 587 -4.37 -22.64 -16.73
C ASP A 587 -4.14 -22.64 -15.21
N VAL A 588 -2.98 -23.14 -14.77
CA VAL A 588 -2.64 -23.24 -13.37
C VAL A 588 -2.23 -21.86 -12.79
N ARG A 589 -2.78 -21.52 -11.64
CA ARG A 589 -2.62 -20.18 -11.06
C ARG A 589 -1.89 -20.17 -9.72
N ARG A 590 -2.33 -20.95 -8.72
CA ARG A 590 -1.74 -20.98 -7.39
C ARG A 590 -1.36 -22.38 -7.00
N ILE A 591 -0.43 -22.49 -6.07
CA ILE A 591 0.15 -23.74 -5.60
C ILE A 591 0.46 -23.63 -4.11
N GLU A 592 0.04 -24.61 -3.31
CA GLU A 592 0.50 -24.81 -1.95
C GLU A 592 0.75 -26.29 -1.70
N TYR A 593 1.98 -26.67 -1.37
CA TYR A 593 2.37 -28.04 -1.07
C TYR A 593 2.73 -28.20 0.41
N PHE A 594 2.26 -29.31 1.01
CA PHE A 594 2.45 -29.63 2.41
C PHE A 594 3.22 -30.97 2.51
N PRO A 595 4.54 -30.95 2.72
CA PRO A 595 5.36 -32.17 2.71
C PRO A 595 5.05 -33.13 3.87
N GLU A 596 4.49 -32.66 4.98
CA GLU A 596 4.12 -33.50 6.14
C GLU A 596 3.00 -34.51 5.79
N THR A 597 2.08 -34.10 4.95
CA THR A 597 0.92 -34.88 4.52
C THR A 597 1.00 -35.32 3.07
N ASP A 598 2.04 -34.93 2.35
CA ASP A 598 2.21 -35.13 0.92
C ASP A 598 0.99 -34.67 0.12
N THR A 599 0.49 -33.50 0.48
CA THR A 599 -0.74 -32.91 -0.09
C THR A 599 -0.42 -31.67 -0.89
N MET A 600 -0.96 -31.63 -2.12
CA MET A 600 -0.85 -30.50 -3.03
C MET A 600 -2.22 -29.84 -3.21
N TYR A 601 -2.28 -28.53 -3.06
CA TYR A 601 -3.41 -27.71 -3.47
C TYR A 601 -3.00 -26.89 -4.68
N LEU A 602 -3.78 -26.99 -5.74
CA LEU A 602 -3.64 -26.20 -6.96
C LEU A 602 -4.91 -25.40 -7.19
N SER A 603 -4.77 -24.24 -7.78
CA SER A 603 -5.92 -23.52 -8.32
C SER A 603 -5.66 -23.11 -9.77
N GLY A 604 -6.74 -22.89 -10.50
CA GLY A 604 -6.64 -22.49 -11.90
C GLY A 604 -7.99 -22.54 -12.61
N PHE A 605 -7.95 -22.28 -13.90
CA PHE A 605 -9.08 -22.56 -14.79
C PHE A 605 -9.01 -24.01 -15.23
N THR A 606 -10.18 -24.60 -15.47
CA THR A 606 -10.30 -26.02 -15.80
C THR A 606 -11.02 -26.20 -17.12
N VAL A 607 -11.01 -27.44 -17.64
CA VAL A 607 -11.77 -27.80 -18.86
C VAL A 607 -13.25 -27.51 -18.68
N ASP A 608 -13.79 -27.76 -17.49
CA ASP A 608 -15.22 -27.55 -17.18
C ASP A 608 -15.58 -26.09 -16.93
N HIS A 609 -14.60 -25.30 -16.43
CA HIS A 609 -14.77 -23.87 -16.09
C HIS A 609 -13.60 -23.08 -16.66
N PRO A 610 -13.60 -22.82 -17.98
CA PRO A 610 -12.49 -22.13 -18.66
C PRO A 610 -12.44 -20.63 -18.34
N ALA A 611 -11.28 -20.00 -18.59
CA ALA A 611 -11.12 -18.56 -18.48
C ALA A 611 -11.93 -17.81 -19.54
N ILE A 612 -12.49 -16.64 -19.15
CA ILE A 612 -13.16 -15.71 -20.09
C ILE A 612 -12.20 -14.69 -20.67
N GLY A 613 -11.05 -14.52 -20.11
CA GLY A 613 -10.01 -13.59 -20.53
C GLY A 613 -8.68 -13.91 -19.88
N ASP A 614 -7.67 -13.10 -20.15
CA ASP A 614 -6.37 -13.25 -19.53
C ASP A 614 -6.28 -12.37 -18.26
N ASP A 615 -6.69 -12.91 -17.12
CA ASP A 615 -6.57 -12.27 -15.83
C ASP A 615 -5.57 -13.02 -14.94
N ALA A 616 -4.36 -12.48 -14.83
CA ALA A 616 -3.30 -13.05 -13.98
C ALA A 616 -3.57 -12.85 -12.47
N GLY A 617 -4.40 -11.87 -12.11
CA GLY A 617 -4.69 -11.47 -10.73
C GLY A 617 -5.68 -12.36 -9.98
N VAL A 618 -6.17 -13.48 -10.54
CA VAL A 618 -7.18 -14.35 -9.90
C VAL A 618 -6.66 -15.77 -9.69
N VAL A 619 -7.29 -16.52 -8.78
CA VAL A 619 -6.94 -17.93 -8.54
C VAL A 619 -7.48 -18.87 -9.63
N GLY A 620 -8.35 -18.40 -10.51
CA GLY A 620 -9.06 -19.21 -11.50
C GLY A 620 -10.46 -19.58 -11.02
N SER A 621 -11.04 -20.58 -11.67
CA SER A 621 -12.41 -21.03 -11.42
C SER A 621 -12.52 -22.12 -10.35
N GLU A 622 -11.45 -22.85 -10.10
CA GLU A 622 -11.48 -23.97 -9.16
C GLU A 622 -10.22 -24.05 -8.28
N ILE A 623 -10.43 -24.62 -7.09
CA ILE A 623 -9.36 -25.12 -6.21
C ILE A 623 -9.46 -26.63 -6.16
N LEU A 624 -8.33 -27.32 -6.31
CA LEU A 624 -8.21 -28.76 -6.35
C LEU A 624 -7.22 -29.24 -5.29
N ARG A 625 -7.54 -30.35 -4.63
CA ARG A 625 -6.62 -31.03 -3.72
C ARG A 625 -6.21 -32.39 -4.30
N PHE A 626 -4.89 -32.65 -4.24
CA PHE A 626 -4.28 -33.92 -4.57
C PHE A 626 -3.55 -34.47 -3.35
N ASP A 627 -3.76 -35.76 -3.06
CA ASP A 627 -3.03 -36.51 -2.06
C ASP A 627 -1.93 -37.37 -2.74
N ASN A 628 -0.89 -37.75 -1.98
CA ASN A 628 0.24 -38.54 -2.45
C ASN A 628 0.96 -37.91 -3.65
N TRP A 629 1.21 -36.59 -3.59
CA TRP A 629 1.75 -35.83 -4.70
C TRP A 629 3.14 -36.30 -5.12
N ARG A 630 4.01 -36.63 -4.15
CA ARG A 630 5.40 -37.08 -4.40
C ARG A 630 5.65 -38.57 -4.12
N LYS A 631 4.88 -39.20 -3.24
CA LYS A 631 5.09 -40.57 -2.80
C LYS A 631 4.47 -41.63 -3.72
N GLY A 632 3.62 -41.24 -4.63
CA GLY A 632 2.94 -42.11 -5.57
C GLY A 632 3.40 -41.94 -7.02
N ASN A 633 3.21 -42.95 -7.86
CA ASN A 633 3.44 -42.78 -9.28
C ASN A 633 2.43 -41.87 -9.98
N ASN A 634 1.27 -41.66 -9.35
CA ASN A 634 0.22 -40.75 -9.82
C ASN A 634 -0.43 -40.05 -8.62
N PRO A 635 -0.43 -38.71 -8.56
CA PRO A 635 -1.19 -37.94 -7.57
C PRO A 635 -2.68 -38.30 -7.61
N THR A 636 -3.31 -38.45 -6.45
CA THR A 636 -4.71 -38.80 -6.35
C THR A 636 -5.54 -37.54 -6.14
N LEU A 637 -6.41 -37.20 -7.11
CA LEU A 637 -7.39 -36.12 -6.92
C LEU A 637 -8.35 -36.49 -5.78
N ARG A 638 -8.33 -35.71 -4.70
CA ARG A 638 -9.20 -35.92 -3.55
C ARG A 638 -10.54 -35.24 -3.71
N TRP A 639 -10.52 -33.99 -4.11
CA TRP A 639 -11.70 -33.18 -4.40
C TRP A 639 -11.34 -31.97 -5.29
N ARG A 640 -12.38 -31.38 -5.87
CA ARG A 640 -12.32 -30.08 -6.55
C ARG A 640 -13.53 -29.25 -6.14
N VAL A 641 -13.37 -27.94 -6.04
CA VAL A 641 -14.42 -27.00 -5.67
C VAL A 641 -14.39 -25.78 -6.56
N VAL A 642 -15.55 -25.42 -7.11
CA VAL A 642 -15.73 -24.18 -7.87
C VAL A 642 -15.75 -23.02 -6.88
N VAL A 643 -14.91 -22.00 -7.14
CA VAL A 643 -14.87 -20.76 -6.36
C VAL A 643 -15.52 -19.63 -7.15
N PRO A 644 -15.93 -18.53 -6.50
CA PRO A 644 -16.40 -17.36 -7.24
C PRO A 644 -15.40 -16.93 -8.31
N HIS A 645 -15.83 -16.85 -9.55
CA HIS A 645 -15.01 -16.46 -10.69
C HIS A 645 -15.87 -15.69 -11.70
N ASP A 646 -15.20 -14.93 -12.54
CA ASP A 646 -15.87 -14.14 -13.57
C ASP A 646 -16.40 -15.04 -14.69
N THR A 647 -17.70 -14.91 -14.95
CA THR A 647 -18.39 -15.55 -16.09
C THR A 647 -18.98 -14.52 -17.06
N THR A 648 -18.77 -13.22 -16.81
CA THR A 648 -19.47 -12.14 -17.54
C THR A 648 -18.59 -10.95 -17.91
N GLY A 649 -17.27 -11.02 -17.69
CA GLY A 649 -16.34 -9.89 -17.88
C GLY A 649 -16.29 -8.92 -16.69
N LYS A 650 -16.71 -9.37 -15.49
CA LYS A 650 -16.65 -8.59 -14.25
C LYS A 650 -15.63 -9.19 -13.28
N ARG A 651 -14.37 -8.85 -13.49
CA ARG A 651 -13.23 -9.34 -12.71
C ARG A 651 -13.44 -9.28 -11.18
N GLU A 652 -14.04 -8.22 -10.68
CA GLU A 652 -14.24 -7.97 -9.25
C GLU A 652 -15.10 -9.00 -8.51
N VAL A 653 -15.85 -9.88 -9.22
CA VAL A 653 -16.59 -10.99 -8.57
C VAL A 653 -15.69 -12.19 -8.28
N SER A 654 -14.49 -12.22 -8.85
CA SER A 654 -13.57 -13.35 -8.79
C SER A 654 -12.87 -13.47 -7.44
N THR A 655 -12.38 -14.68 -7.17
CA THR A 655 -11.48 -14.98 -6.07
C THR A 655 -10.05 -14.56 -6.44
N ALA A 656 -9.44 -13.69 -5.64
CA ALA A 656 -8.11 -13.17 -5.92
C ALA A 656 -6.99 -14.10 -5.44
N ALA A 657 -7.10 -14.60 -4.22
CA ALA A 657 -6.04 -15.36 -3.58
C ALA A 657 -6.58 -16.51 -2.73
N MET A 658 -5.74 -17.50 -2.45
CA MET A 658 -6.05 -18.61 -1.56
C MET A 658 -4.93 -18.84 -0.56
N SER A 659 -5.24 -19.49 0.58
CA SER A 659 -4.28 -20.01 1.54
C SER A 659 -4.84 -21.22 2.27
N VAL A 660 -3.96 -22.13 2.69
CA VAL A 660 -4.34 -23.34 3.44
C VAL A 660 -3.70 -23.34 4.81
N ALA A 661 -4.47 -23.61 5.84
CA ALA A 661 -3.95 -23.81 7.19
C ALA A 661 -4.79 -24.87 7.93
N GLY A 662 -4.14 -25.85 8.50
CA GLY A 662 -4.79 -26.92 9.29
C GLY A 662 -5.93 -27.60 8.55
N ASP A 663 -7.15 -27.48 9.08
CA ASP A 663 -8.33 -28.18 8.56
C ASP A 663 -9.10 -27.38 7.49
N TYR A 664 -8.59 -26.21 7.06
CA TYR A 664 -9.31 -25.30 6.18
C TYR A 664 -8.49 -24.76 5.01
N VAL A 665 -9.21 -24.53 3.90
CA VAL A 665 -8.78 -23.74 2.74
C VAL A 665 -9.55 -22.43 2.76
N PHE A 666 -8.85 -21.33 2.55
CA PHE A 666 -9.37 -19.97 2.57
C PHE A 666 -9.22 -19.37 1.18
N ALA A 667 -10.28 -18.79 0.67
CA ALA A 667 -10.31 -18.15 -0.66
C ALA A 667 -10.96 -16.77 -0.54
N VAL A 668 -10.23 -15.72 -0.88
CA VAL A 668 -10.69 -14.33 -0.68
C VAL A 668 -11.22 -13.74 -1.98
N LYS A 669 -12.42 -13.14 -1.92
CA LYS A 669 -13.04 -12.42 -3.02
C LYS A 669 -12.42 -11.03 -3.18
N MET A 670 -12.10 -10.66 -4.42
CA MET A 670 -11.36 -9.47 -4.79
C MET A 670 -11.95 -8.17 -4.21
N LYS A 671 -13.21 -7.85 -4.52
CA LYS A 671 -13.78 -6.54 -4.18
C LYS A 671 -14.21 -6.38 -2.74
N THR A 672 -14.58 -7.46 -2.06
CA THR A 672 -15.26 -7.38 -0.77
C THR A 672 -14.43 -7.87 0.41
N ALA A 673 -13.24 -8.44 0.15
CA ALA A 673 -12.41 -9.15 1.13
C ALA A 673 -13.17 -10.25 1.93
N GLU A 674 -14.30 -10.72 1.40
CA GLU A 674 -15.00 -11.89 1.94
C GLU A 674 -14.15 -13.13 1.74
N VAL A 675 -13.96 -13.91 2.81
CA VAL A 675 -13.17 -15.13 2.76
C VAL A 675 -14.11 -16.34 2.82
N TYR A 676 -14.15 -17.12 1.77
CA TYR A 676 -14.82 -18.41 1.73
C TYR A 676 -13.93 -19.46 2.39
N VAL A 677 -14.49 -20.20 3.34
CA VAL A 677 -13.78 -21.23 4.11
C VAL A 677 -14.29 -22.60 3.70
N TYR A 678 -13.40 -23.44 3.19
CA TYR A 678 -13.70 -24.81 2.80
C TYR A 678 -12.98 -25.80 3.73
N ASN A 679 -13.60 -26.94 3.97
CA ASN A 679 -12.98 -28.03 4.71
C ASN A 679 -11.84 -28.64 3.87
N ALA A 680 -10.63 -28.67 4.39
CA ALA A 680 -9.46 -29.14 3.65
C ALA A 680 -9.52 -30.62 3.28
N LYS A 681 -10.24 -31.47 4.05
CA LYS A 681 -10.38 -32.91 3.78
C LYS A 681 -11.42 -33.20 2.71
N THR A 682 -12.52 -32.45 2.67
CA THR A 682 -13.71 -32.77 1.86
C THR A 682 -14.01 -31.78 0.75
N GLY A 683 -13.44 -30.57 0.78
CA GLY A 683 -13.81 -29.49 -0.14
C GLY A 683 -15.16 -28.80 0.19
N ALA A 684 -15.89 -29.29 1.20
CA ALA A 684 -17.21 -28.74 1.54
C ALA A 684 -17.08 -27.30 2.07
N THR A 685 -18.00 -26.44 1.69
CA THR A 685 -18.10 -25.07 2.22
C THR A 685 -18.46 -25.12 3.71
N VAL A 686 -17.71 -24.39 4.52
CA VAL A 686 -17.89 -24.34 5.99
C VAL A 686 -18.57 -23.04 6.40
N LYS A 687 -18.05 -21.92 5.95
CA LYS A 687 -18.54 -20.56 6.30
C LYS A 687 -17.95 -19.51 5.38
N THR A 688 -18.47 -18.28 5.49
CA THR A 688 -17.88 -17.09 4.89
C THR A 688 -17.54 -16.11 5.99
N LEU A 689 -16.30 -15.59 6.00
CA LEU A 689 -15.87 -14.50 6.85
C LEU A 689 -16.03 -13.19 6.10
N LYS A 690 -16.56 -12.16 6.75
CA LYS A 690 -16.78 -10.84 6.15
C LYS A 690 -16.10 -9.78 7.01
N PRO A 691 -15.59 -8.68 6.44
CA PRO A 691 -15.09 -7.56 7.21
C PRO A 691 -16.17 -7.05 8.18
N GLY A 692 -15.78 -6.74 9.42
CA GLY A 692 -16.66 -6.15 10.41
C GLY A 692 -16.83 -4.63 10.18
N ALA A 693 -17.77 -4.04 10.90
CA ALA A 693 -18.06 -2.60 10.81
C ALA A 693 -16.85 -1.73 11.19
N GLU A 694 -16.00 -2.22 12.07
CA GLU A 694 -14.75 -1.58 12.50
C GLU A 694 -13.68 -1.52 11.41
N VAL A 695 -13.77 -2.37 10.38
CA VAL A 695 -12.92 -2.36 9.17
C VAL A 695 -13.64 -1.64 8.03
N ALA A 696 -14.88 -1.22 8.28
CA ALA A 696 -15.71 -0.39 7.43
C ALA A 696 -16.49 -1.02 6.30
N GLY A 697 -16.95 -2.25 6.48
CA GLY A 697 -18.00 -2.82 5.63
C GLY A 697 -17.69 -2.99 4.13
N GLU A 698 -17.02 -2.02 3.55
CA GLU A 698 -16.41 -2.07 2.23
C GLU A 698 -14.90 -1.97 2.43
N SER A 699 -14.25 -3.08 2.51
CA SER A 699 -12.83 -3.18 2.31
C SER A 699 -12.58 -3.08 0.81
N GLY A 700 -11.50 -2.44 0.43
CA GLY A 700 -11.17 -2.21 -0.96
C GLY A 700 -10.78 -3.45 -1.73
N TRP A 701 -9.94 -3.29 -2.72
CA TRP A 701 -9.48 -4.36 -3.57
C TRP A 701 -8.51 -5.29 -2.84
N ILE A 702 -8.58 -6.56 -3.19
CA ILE A 702 -7.49 -7.51 -2.99
C ILE A 702 -6.77 -7.60 -4.33
N ASP A 703 -5.66 -6.91 -4.45
CA ASP A 703 -5.00 -6.71 -5.74
C ASP A 703 -3.96 -7.79 -6.04
N ILE A 704 -3.44 -8.43 -5.00
CA ILE A 704 -2.35 -9.38 -5.16
C ILE A 704 -2.80 -10.83 -5.11
N PRO A 705 -2.31 -11.65 -6.05
CA PRO A 705 -2.58 -13.08 -6.10
C PRO A 705 -2.14 -13.86 -4.85
N GLN A 706 -1.35 -13.26 -4.01
CA GLN A 706 -0.87 -13.79 -2.73
C GLN A 706 -1.44 -13.02 -1.54
N GLY A 707 -2.54 -12.27 -1.71
CA GLY A 707 -3.13 -11.34 -0.75
C GLY A 707 -3.79 -11.96 0.48
N ILE A 708 -3.67 -13.27 0.69
CA ILE A 708 -4.18 -13.96 1.87
C ILE A 708 -3.12 -14.88 2.46
N ARG A 709 -3.01 -14.91 3.80
CA ARG A 709 -2.25 -15.89 4.56
C ARG A 709 -3.08 -16.37 5.74
N ALA A 710 -3.12 -17.67 5.95
CA ALA A 710 -3.80 -18.27 7.09
C ALA A 710 -2.78 -18.99 7.99
N PHE A 711 -2.98 -18.86 9.29
CA PHE A 711 -2.16 -19.51 10.32
C PHE A 711 -3.06 -20.17 11.37
N ARG A 712 -2.73 -21.40 11.76
CA ARG A 712 -3.40 -22.10 12.87
C ARG A 712 -2.51 -22.03 14.10
N ARG A 713 -2.99 -21.39 15.14
CA ARG A 713 -2.32 -21.30 16.44
C ARG A 713 -2.40 -22.62 17.22
N SER A 714 -1.48 -22.79 18.15
CA SER A 714 -1.41 -24.00 19.00
C SER A 714 -2.67 -24.23 19.82
N ASN A 715 -3.40 -23.16 20.18
CA ASN A 715 -4.68 -23.22 20.91
C ASN A 715 -5.90 -23.54 20.02
N GLY A 716 -5.67 -23.89 18.73
CA GLY A 716 -6.70 -24.19 17.74
C GLY A 716 -7.37 -22.97 17.08
N GLU A 717 -6.98 -21.75 17.42
CA GLU A 717 -7.46 -20.54 16.78
C GLU A 717 -6.83 -20.37 15.39
N TYR A 718 -7.65 -20.04 14.42
CA TYR A 718 -7.20 -19.63 13.08
C TYR A 718 -7.09 -18.11 13.02
N VAL A 719 -6.01 -17.62 12.46
CA VAL A 719 -5.78 -16.21 12.12
C VAL A 719 -5.60 -16.13 10.62
N VAL A 720 -6.40 -15.33 9.97
CA VAL A 720 -6.37 -15.15 8.51
C VAL A 720 -6.07 -13.69 8.21
N PHE A 721 -4.91 -13.43 7.63
CA PHE A 721 -4.45 -12.13 7.19
C PHE A 721 -4.88 -11.93 5.75
N VAL A 722 -5.53 -10.82 5.47
CA VAL A 722 -6.01 -10.45 4.12
C VAL A 722 -5.51 -9.05 3.82
N GLU A 723 -4.85 -8.92 2.70
CA GLU A 723 -4.45 -7.62 2.16
C GLU A 723 -5.69 -6.74 1.93
N GLU A 724 -5.53 -5.45 2.17
CA GLU A 724 -6.54 -4.45 1.89
C GLU A 724 -5.83 -3.16 1.45
N ASP A 725 -5.74 -2.96 0.15
CA ASP A 725 -4.95 -1.91 -0.46
C ASP A 725 -5.61 -0.53 -0.35
N TRP A 726 -6.93 -0.46 -0.43
CA TRP A 726 -7.66 0.81 -0.51
C TRP A 726 -7.46 1.71 0.69
N LYS A 727 -7.30 1.13 1.89
CA LYS A 727 -7.11 1.87 3.13
C LYS A 727 -5.78 1.57 3.83
N GLY A 728 -4.88 0.87 3.12
CA GLY A 728 -3.51 0.60 3.57
C GLY A 728 -3.45 -0.15 4.88
N LYS A 729 -4.07 -1.34 4.96
CA LYS A 729 -4.03 -2.21 6.13
C LYS A 729 -4.08 -3.69 5.74
N VAL A 730 -3.71 -4.54 6.69
CA VAL A 730 -3.95 -5.98 6.62
C VAL A 730 -5.12 -6.33 7.52
N ILE A 731 -6.21 -6.84 6.95
CA ILE A 731 -7.36 -7.34 7.71
C ILE A 731 -6.96 -8.65 8.41
N MET A 732 -7.46 -8.86 9.62
CA MET A 732 -7.20 -10.04 10.41
C MET A 732 -8.52 -10.65 10.88
N TYR A 733 -8.88 -11.83 10.34
CA TYR A 733 -10.01 -12.62 10.82
C TYR A 733 -9.52 -13.66 11.81
N ARG A 734 -10.28 -13.86 12.87
CA ARG A 734 -9.94 -14.82 13.92
C ARG A 734 -11.14 -15.66 14.34
N PHE A 735 -10.98 -16.97 14.40
CA PHE A 735 -12.02 -17.88 14.88
C PHE A 735 -11.43 -19.21 15.40
N LYS A 736 -12.20 -19.90 16.23
CA LYS A 736 -11.95 -21.30 16.58
C LYS A 736 -12.89 -22.20 15.79
N SER A 737 -12.38 -23.39 15.43
CA SER A 737 -13.17 -24.45 14.77
C SER A 737 -14.15 -25.07 15.75
#